data_9fdbb2d41d367bfee4c7e8b5d7cf6316
#
_entry.id   9fdbb2d41d367bfee4c7e8b5d7cf6316
#
_cell.length_a   1.000
_cell.length_b   1.000
_cell.length_c   1.000
_cell.angle_alpha   90.00
_cell.angle_beta   90.00
_cell.angle_gamma   90.00
#
_symmetry.space_group_name_H-M   'P 1'
#
loop_
_entity.id
_entity.type
_entity.pdbx_description
1 polymer ?
#
loop_
_entity_poly.entity_id
_entity_poly.type
_entity_poly.pdbx_seq_one_letter_code
_entity_poly.pdbx_strand_id
1 'polypeptide(L)'
;MKSSYQQIFSPLTVRNMIVKNRIVMMPMGTNYGEQNGEMSFLHINYYEERAKGGAGLIIVENASVDSPQGSNGTTQLRIDHDNYLPRLFKFCENIHKYGACVSIQLNHAGASAVSARTNMQPVSASDVPSKEGGEIPRPLTKDEILHIVKKYGEAAKRAQTAGFDAVEIHAGHSYLISQFLSPVTNKRTDEFGGSVENRTRLCRMVLEEVRRQVGPFFPIMLRLSADELTDGGNTLEDTLKYLEYVQEEVDIFDVSCGLNSSIQYQIDANYLEDGWRSYMPRAIREKFNKPCISMGNIRDPKVAESILERGDADLIGMGRGLIADPQWVNKVASGHECDIRKCISCNIGCAGNRIGFNRPIRCTVNPSVLEGDIYKDKKINKHCNVVVVGGGTAGLEASCTAAEVGCTTFLLEKGKELGGLGEIISRIPAKKRLADFPNYQIHRAEQLDNLYIFTETEGTPDNVRRFHPDFIVNATGSAPLLPPIKGLMERIDKENGKIHSILGMIDHIKDFPEDLTGKKIAVIGGGAVGLDVVEFFAGKNADISIVEMMDQIGRDLDPVTKNDMKCQMKKHGVKQLTKTALLEVRDSSFLVKDSEGEYELPFDYGFVCLGMRAQNKPYQELLEAFSGEDVEVINIGDSLRARRIIEGTREGRDIIAHLEQKGFI
;
A
#
# COMPACT_ATOMS: atom_id res chain seq x y z
N MET A 1 -23.89 -21.73 -7.55
CA MET A 1 -24.19 -21.75 -6.10
C MET A 1 -24.44 -20.32 -5.63
N LYS A 2 -25.40 -20.09 -4.74
CA LYS A 2 -25.53 -18.76 -4.13
C LYS A 2 -24.34 -18.59 -3.20
N SER A 3 -23.66 -17.44 -3.29
CA SER A 3 -22.57 -17.07 -2.37
C SER A 3 -23.03 -17.18 -0.92
N SER A 4 -22.17 -17.64 -0.02
CA SER A 4 -22.41 -17.64 1.42
C SER A 4 -22.50 -16.21 2.00
N TYR A 5 -22.07 -15.20 1.27
CA TYR A 5 -21.97 -13.78 1.68
C TYR A 5 -23.18 -12.99 1.15
N GLN A 6 -24.29 -13.09 1.84
CA GLN A 6 -25.57 -12.52 1.39
C GLN A 6 -25.61 -10.99 1.47
N GLN A 7 -24.99 -10.41 2.50
CA GLN A 7 -24.97 -8.95 2.64
C GLN A 7 -24.09 -8.29 1.59
N ILE A 8 -22.90 -8.85 1.31
CA ILE A 8 -21.99 -8.33 0.27
C ILE A 8 -22.71 -8.24 -1.08
N PHE A 9 -23.50 -9.24 -1.46
CA PHE A 9 -24.17 -9.30 -2.77
C PHE A 9 -25.59 -8.75 -2.78
N SER A 10 -26.04 -8.10 -1.72
CA SER A 10 -27.31 -7.38 -1.70
C SER A 10 -27.16 -6.00 -2.38
N PRO A 11 -28.12 -5.54 -3.18
CA PRO A 11 -28.07 -4.22 -3.80
C PRO A 11 -28.34 -3.11 -2.76
N LEU A 12 -27.93 -1.89 -3.09
CA LEU A 12 -28.24 -0.68 -2.33
C LEU A 12 -28.74 0.41 -3.27
N THR A 13 -29.86 1.04 -2.93
CA THR A 13 -30.39 2.19 -3.69
C THR A 13 -30.16 3.46 -2.89
N VAL A 14 -29.53 4.47 -3.52
CA VAL A 14 -29.34 5.81 -2.96
C VAL A 14 -29.79 6.82 -4.02
N ARG A 15 -30.88 7.49 -3.76
CA ARG A 15 -31.56 8.36 -4.75
C ARG A 15 -31.82 7.61 -6.05
N ASN A 16 -31.25 8.05 -7.19
CA ASN A 16 -31.40 7.41 -8.49
C ASN A 16 -30.28 6.37 -8.80
N MET A 17 -29.29 6.23 -7.92
CA MET A 17 -28.19 5.26 -8.10
C MET A 17 -28.54 3.91 -7.47
N ILE A 18 -28.37 2.82 -8.22
CA ILE A 18 -28.55 1.44 -7.73
C ILE A 18 -27.22 0.71 -7.82
N VAL A 19 -26.60 0.47 -6.68
CA VAL A 19 -25.33 -0.25 -6.56
C VAL A 19 -25.65 -1.75 -6.48
N LYS A 20 -25.12 -2.55 -7.42
CA LYS A 20 -25.46 -3.99 -7.57
C LYS A 20 -25.00 -4.89 -6.41
N ASN A 21 -23.96 -4.47 -5.65
CA ASN A 21 -23.44 -5.15 -4.47
C ASN A 21 -22.76 -4.13 -3.56
N ARG A 22 -22.34 -4.55 -2.37
CA ARG A 22 -21.84 -3.65 -1.32
C ARG A 22 -20.35 -3.30 -1.43
N ILE A 23 -19.63 -3.75 -2.45
CA ILE A 23 -18.18 -3.51 -2.59
C ILE A 23 -17.91 -2.26 -3.41
N VAL A 24 -17.15 -1.35 -2.79
CA VAL A 24 -16.76 -0.05 -3.35
C VAL A 24 -15.26 -0.01 -3.57
N MET A 25 -14.82 0.31 -4.80
CA MET A 25 -13.44 0.68 -5.04
C MET A 25 -13.20 2.11 -4.56
N MET A 26 -12.31 2.26 -3.57
CA MET A 26 -11.99 3.55 -2.96
C MET A 26 -11.11 4.42 -3.86
N PRO A 27 -11.25 5.76 -3.79
CA PRO A 27 -10.43 6.68 -4.56
C PRO A 27 -8.98 6.68 -4.06
N MET A 28 -8.07 6.28 -4.92
CA MET A 28 -6.63 6.22 -4.62
C MET A 28 -5.86 6.83 -5.78
N GLY A 29 -5.11 7.89 -5.54
CA GLY A 29 -4.29 8.50 -6.58
C GLY A 29 -3.31 7.50 -7.18
N THR A 30 -3.30 7.39 -8.50
CA THR A 30 -2.50 6.42 -9.26
C THR A 30 -1.27 7.02 -9.92
N ASN A 31 -1.28 8.32 -10.21
CA ASN A 31 -0.37 9.00 -11.12
C ASN A 31 -0.39 8.42 -12.56
N TYR A 32 -1.57 7.98 -13.03
CA TYR A 32 -1.78 7.47 -14.38
C TYR A 32 -2.31 8.53 -15.37
N GLY A 33 -2.64 9.74 -14.88
CA GLY A 33 -3.12 10.84 -15.71
C GLY A 33 -2.11 11.30 -16.75
N GLU A 34 -2.62 11.91 -17.81
CA GLU A 34 -1.78 12.63 -18.78
C GLU A 34 -1.18 13.89 -18.13
N GLN A 35 -0.17 14.46 -18.75
CA GLN A 35 0.49 15.66 -18.23
C GLN A 35 -0.42 16.88 -18.14
N ASN A 36 -1.45 16.95 -18.99
CA ASN A 36 -2.48 17.99 -18.95
C ASN A 36 -3.59 17.72 -17.94
N GLY A 37 -3.55 16.59 -17.23
CA GLY A 37 -4.57 16.16 -16.26
C GLY A 37 -5.76 15.43 -16.89
N GLU A 38 -5.71 15.10 -18.18
CA GLU A 38 -6.72 14.25 -18.82
C GLU A 38 -6.61 12.80 -18.32
N MET A 39 -7.72 12.09 -18.25
CA MET A 39 -7.75 10.67 -17.95
C MET A 39 -7.07 9.88 -19.07
N SER A 40 -5.99 9.16 -18.78
CA SER A 40 -5.28 8.33 -19.76
C SER A 40 -6.03 7.03 -20.08
N PHE A 41 -5.64 6.34 -21.16
CA PHE A 41 -6.14 4.98 -21.42
C PHE A 41 -5.70 3.98 -20.36
N LEU A 42 -4.53 4.19 -19.75
CA LEU A 42 -4.07 3.39 -18.62
C LEU A 42 -5.02 3.52 -17.41
N HIS A 43 -5.50 4.74 -17.12
CA HIS A 43 -6.54 4.98 -16.11
C HIS A 43 -7.83 4.20 -16.43
N ILE A 44 -8.31 4.33 -17.68
CA ILE A 44 -9.54 3.67 -18.10
C ILE A 44 -9.42 2.15 -17.91
N ASN A 45 -8.33 1.55 -18.39
CA ASN A 45 -8.09 0.12 -18.27
C ASN A 45 -8.01 -0.32 -16.80
N TYR A 46 -7.31 0.46 -15.98
CA TYR A 46 -7.17 0.19 -14.55
C TYR A 46 -8.52 0.09 -13.84
N TYR A 47 -9.42 1.03 -14.04
CA TYR A 47 -10.74 0.99 -13.42
C TYR A 47 -11.66 -0.04 -14.08
N GLU A 48 -11.57 -0.21 -15.39
CA GLU A 48 -12.35 -1.21 -16.14
C GLU A 48 -12.07 -2.64 -15.66
N GLU A 49 -10.82 -2.99 -15.33
CA GLU A 49 -10.49 -4.29 -14.74
C GLU A 49 -11.27 -4.56 -13.43
N ARG A 50 -11.46 -3.54 -12.58
CA ARG A 50 -12.20 -3.67 -11.32
C ARG A 50 -13.71 -3.74 -11.55
N ALA A 51 -14.21 -3.04 -12.55
CA ALA A 51 -15.60 -3.18 -12.98
C ALA A 51 -15.88 -4.58 -13.52
N LYS A 52 -15.00 -5.12 -14.38
CA LYS A 52 -15.01 -6.53 -14.85
C LYS A 52 -14.89 -7.51 -13.68
N GLY A 53 -14.09 -7.15 -12.68
CA GLY A 53 -13.89 -7.91 -11.46
C GLY A 53 -15.07 -7.92 -10.49
N GLY A 54 -16.16 -7.19 -10.82
CA GLY A 54 -17.43 -7.27 -10.13
C GLY A 54 -17.71 -6.15 -9.13
N ALA A 55 -16.84 -5.16 -8.95
CA ALA A 55 -17.10 -4.03 -8.05
C ALA A 55 -18.46 -3.39 -8.29
N GLY A 56 -19.20 -3.05 -7.22
CA GLY A 56 -20.51 -2.44 -7.30
C GLY A 56 -20.48 -0.95 -7.59
N LEU A 57 -19.55 -0.25 -6.94
CA LEU A 57 -19.29 1.18 -7.12
C LEU A 57 -17.79 1.41 -7.28
N ILE A 58 -17.42 2.27 -8.21
CA ILE A 58 -16.03 2.72 -8.39
C ILE A 58 -15.97 4.23 -8.11
N ILE A 59 -15.18 4.64 -7.13
CA ILE A 59 -14.90 6.04 -6.88
C ILE A 59 -13.53 6.36 -7.51
N VAL A 60 -13.55 7.15 -8.56
CA VAL A 60 -12.34 7.61 -9.26
C VAL A 60 -11.52 8.50 -8.33
N GLU A 61 -10.20 8.37 -8.41
CA GLU A 61 -9.25 9.17 -7.62
C GLU A 61 -9.51 10.67 -7.70
N ASN A 62 -8.97 11.40 -6.73
CA ASN A 62 -9.15 12.84 -6.60
C ASN A 62 -8.82 13.60 -7.89
N ALA A 63 -9.83 14.27 -8.46
CA ALA A 63 -9.71 15.17 -9.58
C ALA A 63 -9.68 16.63 -9.10
N SER A 64 -8.73 17.41 -9.58
CA SER A 64 -8.62 18.83 -9.23
C SER A 64 -9.76 19.64 -9.83
N VAL A 65 -10.43 20.42 -8.98
CA VAL A 65 -11.48 21.37 -9.39
C VAL A 65 -10.93 22.72 -9.80
N ASP A 66 -9.64 22.99 -9.50
CA ASP A 66 -8.96 24.26 -9.73
C ASP A 66 -7.46 24.04 -9.96
N SER A 67 -7.05 23.72 -11.17
CA SER A 67 -5.64 23.50 -11.51
C SER A 67 -5.02 24.76 -12.13
N PRO A 68 -3.72 25.05 -11.87
CA PRO A 68 -2.76 24.26 -11.10
C PRO A 68 -2.83 24.45 -9.58
N GLN A 69 -3.48 25.51 -9.06
CA GLN A 69 -3.47 25.89 -7.65
C GLN A 69 -3.95 24.75 -6.72
N GLY A 70 -5.01 24.06 -7.12
CA GLY A 70 -5.62 22.96 -6.35
C GLY A 70 -5.07 21.57 -6.66
N SER A 71 -3.98 21.45 -7.42
CA SER A 71 -3.36 20.16 -7.77
C SER A 71 -2.29 19.75 -6.78
N ASN A 72 -2.14 18.45 -6.51
CA ASN A 72 -1.09 17.90 -5.64
C ASN A 72 -0.04 17.06 -6.39
N GLY A 73 -0.16 16.93 -7.70
CA GLY A 73 0.74 16.14 -8.54
C GLY A 73 0.77 16.61 -9.99
N THR A 74 1.80 16.19 -10.72
CA THR A 74 2.03 16.58 -12.13
C THR A 74 1.07 15.89 -13.10
N THR A 75 0.55 14.72 -12.73
CA THR A 75 -0.36 13.89 -13.54
C THR A 75 -1.70 13.66 -12.83
N GLN A 76 -2.08 14.56 -11.92
CA GLN A 76 -3.37 14.49 -11.26
C GLN A 76 -4.50 14.74 -12.24
N LEU A 77 -5.57 13.95 -12.13
CA LEU A 77 -6.81 14.18 -12.88
C LEU A 77 -7.36 15.58 -12.64
N ARG A 78 -7.95 16.14 -13.69
CA ARG A 78 -8.60 17.46 -13.67
C ARG A 78 -10.04 17.33 -14.16
N ILE A 79 -10.90 18.18 -13.59
CA ILE A 79 -12.31 18.34 -14.00
C ILE A 79 -12.73 19.81 -13.97
N ASP A 80 -11.75 20.71 -13.98
CA ASP A 80 -11.91 22.15 -13.90
C ASP A 80 -12.25 22.81 -15.26
N HIS A 81 -12.28 22.04 -16.35
CA HIS A 81 -12.60 22.53 -17.68
C HIS A 81 -13.37 21.50 -18.53
N ASP A 82 -14.20 21.99 -19.47
CA ASP A 82 -15.03 21.12 -20.33
C ASP A 82 -14.22 20.26 -21.32
N ASN A 83 -12.95 20.58 -21.58
CA ASN A 83 -12.04 19.78 -22.41
C ASN A 83 -11.89 18.34 -21.92
N TYR A 84 -12.14 18.08 -20.62
CA TYR A 84 -12.00 16.73 -20.02
C TYR A 84 -13.25 15.87 -20.21
N LEU A 85 -14.40 16.46 -20.56
CA LEU A 85 -15.68 15.77 -20.70
C LEU A 85 -15.66 14.57 -21.68
N PRO A 86 -15.09 14.69 -22.90
CA PRO A 86 -15.15 13.58 -23.86
C PRO A 86 -14.48 12.30 -23.35
N ARG A 87 -13.35 12.43 -22.68
CA ARG A 87 -12.62 11.29 -22.13
C ARG A 87 -13.29 10.71 -20.88
N LEU A 88 -13.84 11.56 -20.02
CA LEU A 88 -14.61 11.15 -18.85
C LEU A 88 -15.90 10.45 -19.25
N PHE A 89 -16.61 10.94 -20.29
CA PHE A 89 -17.78 10.26 -20.85
C PHE A 89 -17.43 8.86 -21.36
N LYS A 90 -16.35 8.74 -22.13
CA LYS A 90 -15.88 7.44 -22.62
C LYS A 90 -15.55 6.46 -21.49
N PHE A 91 -14.97 6.97 -20.41
CA PHE A 91 -14.70 6.20 -19.21
C PHE A 91 -15.99 5.67 -18.56
N CYS A 92 -16.97 6.54 -18.31
CA CYS A 92 -18.25 6.15 -17.71
C CYS A 92 -18.95 5.05 -18.56
N GLU A 93 -19.00 5.21 -19.88
CA GLU A 93 -19.51 4.22 -20.81
C GLU A 93 -18.81 2.85 -20.68
N ASN A 94 -17.49 2.84 -20.51
CA ASN A 94 -16.75 1.61 -20.36
C ASN A 94 -17.03 0.91 -19.02
N ILE A 95 -17.20 1.66 -17.94
CA ILE A 95 -17.50 1.09 -16.62
C ILE A 95 -18.93 0.55 -16.55
N HIS A 96 -19.88 1.30 -17.06
CA HIS A 96 -21.30 0.92 -17.04
C HIS A 96 -21.61 -0.39 -17.80
N LYS A 97 -20.80 -0.78 -18.79
CA LYS A 97 -20.92 -2.07 -19.50
C LYS A 97 -20.90 -3.28 -18.56
N TYR A 98 -20.25 -3.13 -17.39
CA TYR A 98 -20.14 -4.19 -16.39
C TYR A 98 -21.12 -4.03 -15.22
N GLY A 99 -22.06 -3.08 -15.34
CA GLY A 99 -23.08 -2.81 -14.34
C GLY A 99 -22.54 -2.26 -13.03
N ALA A 100 -21.34 -1.67 -13.03
CA ALA A 100 -20.82 -0.92 -11.88
C ALA A 100 -21.27 0.54 -11.97
N CYS A 101 -21.67 1.13 -10.84
CA CYS A 101 -21.84 2.57 -10.73
C CYS A 101 -20.45 3.26 -10.63
N VAL A 102 -20.41 4.53 -11.01
CA VAL A 102 -19.17 5.30 -10.98
C VAL A 102 -19.36 6.68 -10.37
N SER A 103 -18.48 7.04 -9.45
CA SER A 103 -18.36 8.37 -8.84
C SER A 103 -16.98 8.95 -9.10
N ILE A 104 -16.80 10.26 -9.01
CA ILE A 104 -15.50 10.91 -9.07
C ILE A 104 -15.29 11.78 -7.83
N GLN A 105 -14.09 11.68 -7.24
CA GLN A 105 -13.74 12.47 -6.06
C GLN A 105 -13.26 13.87 -6.47
N LEU A 106 -14.01 14.90 -6.09
CA LEU A 106 -13.68 16.31 -6.31
C LEU A 106 -12.78 16.82 -5.20
N ASN A 107 -11.67 17.43 -5.55
CA ASN A 107 -10.64 17.83 -4.60
C ASN A 107 -9.95 19.15 -4.96
N HIS A 108 -9.49 19.85 -3.93
CA HIS A 108 -8.52 20.93 -3.99
C HIS A 108 -7.42 20.64 -2.98
N ALA A 109 -6.16 20.61 -3.43
CA ALA A 109 -5.05 20.17 -2.60
C ALA A 109 -4.77 21.09 -1.39
N GLY A 110 -5.05 22.38 -1.50
CA GLY A 110 -4.74 23.31 -0.42
C GLY A 110 -3.25 23.32 -0.08
N ALA A 111 -2.92 23.32 1.22
CA ALA A 111 -1.56 23.21 1.74
C ALA A 111 -0.83 21.91 1.37
N SER A 112 -1.54 20.91 0.84
CA SER A 112 -0.92 19.67 0.35
C SER A 112 -0.39 19.76 -1.09
N ALA A 113 -0.60 20.90 -1.77
CA ALA A 113 0.05 21.22 -3.03
C ALA A 113 1.57 21.39 -2.82
N VAL A 114 2.33 21.17 -3.89
CA VAL A 114 3.80 21.30 -3.88
C VAL A 114 4.18 22.32 -4.94
N SER A 115 4.76 23.45 -4.54
CA SER A 115 5.09 24.58 -5.43
C SER A 115 6.01 24.15 -6.59
N ALA A 116 6.94 23.26 -6.34
CA ALA A 116 7.82 22.70 -7.39
C ALA A 116 7.07 21.93 -8.49
N ARG A 117 5.80 21.54 -8.26
CA ARG A 117 4.95 20.81 -9.23
C ARG A 117 3.90 21.71 -9.86
N THR A 118 3.41 22.69 -9.12
CA THR A 118 2.30 23.58 -9.53
C THR A 118 2.79 24.93 -10.05
N ASN A 119 4.03 25.31 -9.76
CA ASN A 119 4.62 26.65 -9.96
C ASN A 119 3.83 27.76 -9.21
N MET A 120 3.12 27.38 -8.14
CA MET A 120 2.32 28.31 -7.33
C MET A 120 2.52 28.01 -5.85
N GLN A 121 2.53 29.09 -5.02
CA GLN A 121 2.51 28.91 -3.57
C GLN A 121 1.21 28.21 -3.14
N PRO A 122 1.28 27.16 -2.29
CA PRO A 122 0.07 26.54 -1.74
C PRO A 122 -0.83 27.55 -1.02
N VAL A 123 -2.13 27.27 -1.00
CA VAL A 123 -3.13 28.06 -0.29
C VAL A 123 -3.85 27.21 0.74
N SER A 124 -4.37 27.81 1.82
CA SER A 124 -5.05 27.05 2.88
C SER A 124 -5.99 27.95 3.69
N ALA A 125 -6.57 27.38 4.76
CA ALA A 125 -7.29 28.14 5.78
C ALA A 125 -6.38 29.16 6.48
N SER A 126 -5.15 28.74 6.81
CA SER A 126 -4.14 29.55 7.54
C SER A 126 -2.74 29.22 6.99
N ASP A 127 -1.71 29.86 7.50
CA ASP A 127 -0.29 29.67 7.16
C ASP A 127 0.35 28.44 7.84
N VAL A 128 -0.46 27.40 8.08
CA VAL A 128 -0.03 26.15 8.73
C VAL A 128 0.23 25.08 7.66
N PRO A 129 1.46 24.53 7.58
CA PRO A 129 1.78 23.46 6.66
C PRO A 129 0.92 22.20 6.88
N SER A 130 0.64 21.46 5.81
CA SER A 130 -0.15 20.21 5.89
C SER A 130 0.57 19.05 6.57
N LYS A 131 1.88 19.16 6.76
CA LYS A 131 2.76 18.20 7.45
C LYS A 131 4.01 18.89 7.98
N GLU A 132 4.70 18.25 8.92
CA GLU A 132 6.00 18.72 9.42
C GLU A 132 7.01 18.88 8.26
N GLY A 133 7.69 20.03 8.21
CA GLY A 133 8.65 20.37 7.14
C GLY A 133 8.01 20.64 5.78
N GLY A 134 6.68 20.75 5.71
CA GLY A 134 5.96 21.15 4.50
C GLY A 134 6.09 22.63 4.17
N GLU A 135 5.68 23.01 2.96
CA GLU A 135 5.65 24.41 2.53
C GLU A 135 4.60 25.20 3.32
N ILE A 136 4.92 26.44 3.67
CA ILE A 136 3.98 27.35 4.34
C ILE A 136 2.98 27.87 3.29
N PRO A 137 1.69 27.56 3.44
CA PRO A 137 0.67 28.04 2.51
C PRO A 137 0.30 29.51 2.80
N ARG A 138 -0.25 30.18 1.81
CA ARG A 138 -0.90 31.47 1.98
C ARG A 138 -2.36 31.27 2.40
N PRO A 139 -2.86 31.99 3.44
CA PRO A 139 -4.27 32.00 3.77
C PRO A 139 -5.13 32.51 2.62
N LEU A 140 -6.27 31.84 2.34
CA LEU A 140 -7.25 32.27 1.35
C LEU A 140 -8.03 33.52 1.84
N THR A 141 -8.28 34.44 0.93
CA THR A 141 -9.25 35.55 1.13
C THR A 141 -10.69 35.01 1.00
N LYS A 142 -11.67 35.77 1.47
CA LYS A 142 -13.10 35.45 1.33
C LYS A 142 -13.51 35.28 -0.14
N ASP A 143 -13.07 36.18 -1.02
CA ASP A 143 -13.40 36.10 -2.45
C ASP A 143 -12.83 34.86 -3.12
N GLU A 144 -11.61 34.47 -2.76
CA GLU A 144 -11.01 33.21 -3.24
C GLU A 144 -11.78 31.98 -2.73
N ILE A 145 -12.23 31.99 -1.47
CA ILE A 145 -13.08 30.94 -0.92
C ILE A 145 -14.36 30.77 -1.73
N LEU A 146 -15.07 31.91 -2.00
CA LEU A 146 -16.29 31.91 -2.81
C LEU A 146 -16.04 31.43 -4.23
N HIS A 147 -14.90 31.80 -4.82
CA HIS A 147 -14.50 31.31 -6.14
C HIS A 147 -14.29 29.80 -6.14
N ILE A 148 -13.60 29.24 -5.14
CA ILE A 148 -13.38 27.80 -5.00
C ILE A 148 -14.72 27.05 -4.81
N VAL A 149 -15.65 27.57 -4.02
CA VAL A 149 -16.99 27.00 -3.87
C VAL A 149 -17.68 26.85 -5.22
N LYS A 150 -17.64 27.90 -6.05
CA LYS A 150 -18.20 27.86 -7.42
C LYS A 150 -17.52 26.79 -8.28
N LYS A 151 -16.20 26.66 -8.20
CA LYS A 151 -15.42 25.64 -8.93
C LYS A 151 -15.85 24.22 -8.59
N TYR A 152 -16.13 23.90 -7.33
CA TYR A 152 -16.67 22.60 -6.93
C TYR A 152 -18.04 22.34 -7.57
N GLY A 153 -18.94 23.30 -7.58
CA GLY A 153 -20.25 23.17 -8.23
C GLY A 153 -20.14 22.94 -9.74
N GLU A 154 -19.29 23.71 -10.43
CA GLU A 154 -19.02 23.54 -11.86
C GLU A 154 -18.40 22.17 -12.18
N ALA A 155 -17.47 21.69 -11.34
CA ALA A 155 -16.87 20.38 -11.48
C ALA A 155 -17.88 19.24 -11.29
N ALA A 156 -18.77 19.35 -10.31
CA ALA A 156 -19.86 18.41 -10.10
C ALA A 156 -20.84 18.37 -11.29
N LYS A 157 -21.15 19.52 -11.88
CA LYS A 157 -21.98 19.60 -13.10
C LYS A 157 -21.30 18.91 -14.28
N ARG A 158 -19.98 19.08 -14.45
CA ARG A 158 -19.22 18.35 -15.48
C ARG A 158 -19.24 16.86 -15.24
N ALA A 159 -19.08 16.39 -14.00
CA ALA A 159 -19.18 14.96 -13.68
C ALA A 159 -20.54 14.41 -14.06
N GLN A 160 -21.63 15.07 -13.69
CA GLN A 160 -22.98 14.68 -14.09
C GLN A 160 -23.16 14.64 -15.63
N THR A 161 -22.63 15.65 -16.32
CA THR A 161 -22.68 15.73 -17.78
C THR A 161 -21.86 14.63 -18.45
N ALA A 162 -20.75 14.23 -17.86
CA ALA A 162 -19.92 13.11 -18.34
C ALA A 162 -20.51 11.71 -18.08
N GLY A 163 -21.62 11.62 -17.34
CA GLY A 163 -22.30 10.36 -17.09
C GLY A 163 -21.90 9.64 -15.79
N PHE A 164 -21.26 10.33 -14.86
CA PHE A 164 -21.06 9.78 -13.51
C PHE A 164 -22.42 9.63 -12.79
N ASP A 165 -22.54 8.60 -11.95
CA ASP A 165 -23.74 8.32 -11.16
C ASP A 165 -23.77 9.10 -9.84
N ALA A 166 -22.61 9.57 -9.36
CA ALA A 166 -22.46 10.36 -8.14
C ALA A 166 -21.20 11.22 -8.20
N VAL A 167 -21.06 12.16 -7.27
CA VAL A 167 -19.80 12.83 -6.96
C VAL A 167 -19.45 12.63 -5.50
N GLU A 168 -18.15 12.63 -5.20
CA GLU A 168 -17.64 12.60 -3.84
C GLU A 168 -16.87 13.88 -3.54
N ILE A 169 -17.22 14.56 -2.45
CA ILE A 169 -16.50 15.75 -1.95
C ILE A 169 -15.44 15.31 -0.97
N HIS A 170 -14.19 15.67 -1.22
CA HIS A 170 -13.06 15.28 -0.37
C HIS A 170 -12.86 16.26 0.78
N ALA A 171 -13.36 15.91 1.96
CA ALA A 171 -13.28 16.71 3.18
C ALA A 171 -12.37 16.09 4.26
N GLY A 172 -11.43 15.23 3.87
CA GLY A 172 -10.48 14.56 4.76
C GLY A 172 -9.02 14.74 4.34
N HIS A 173 -8.11 14.05 5.05
CA HIS A 173 -6.74 13.76 4.66
C HIS A 173 -5.84 14.98 4.41
N SER A 174 -6.03 16.05 5.20
CA SER A 174 -5.25 17.29 5.05
C SER A 174 -5.38 18.00 3.70
N TYR A 175 -6.48 17.77 2.93
CA TYR A 175 -6.82 18.57 1.77
C TYR A 175 -7.60 19.84 2.15
N LEU A 176 -7.90 20.71 1.21
CA LEU A 176 -8.39 22.07 1.51
C LEU A 176 -9.58 22.10 2.47
N ILE A 177 -10.65 21.34 2.21
CA ILE A 177 -11.83 21.32 3.09
C ILE A 177 -11.46 20.80 4.49
N SER A 178 -10.66 19.72 4.57
CA SER A 178 -10.13 19.21 5.84
C SER A 178 -9.30 20.26 6.59
N GLN A 179 -8.53 21.08 5.88
CA GLN A 179 -7.72 22.15 6.48
C GLN A 179 -8.59 23.26 7.11
N PHE A 180 -9.81 23.48 6.60
CA PHE A 180 -10.77 24.37 7.23
C PHE A 180 -11.49 23.72 8.42
N LEU A 181 -11.81 22.44 8.34
CA LEU A 181 -12.49 21.68 9.42
C LEU A 181 -11.60 21.49 10.65
N SER A 182 -10.32 21.24 10.45
CA SER A 182 -9.38 20.87 11.52
C SER A 182 -8.92 22.08 12.34
N PRO A 183 -9.02 22.03 13.68
CA PRO A 183 -8.48 23.09 14.55
C PRO A 183 -6.95 23.11 14.55
N VAL A 184 -6.28 22.05 14.09
CA VAL A 184 -4.82 22.00 13.97
C VAL A 184 -4.34 22.94 12.85
N THR A 185 -5.04 23.01 11.74
CA THR A 185 -4.66 23.79 10.55
C THR A 185 -5.42 25.08 10.37
N ASN A 186 -6.66 25.20 10.90
CA ASN A 186 -7.47 26.41 10.82
C ASN A 186 -7.25 27.30 12.05
N LYS A 187 -6.48 28.36 11.90
CA LYS A 187 -6.21 29.39 12.92
C LYS A 187 -6.91 30.73 12.62
N ARG A 188 -7.91 30.70 11.72
CA ARG A 188 -8.68 31.92 11.36
C ARG A 188 -9.53 32.43 12.52
N THR A 189 -9.74 33.73 12.53
CA THR A 189 -10.57 34.46 13.51
C THR A 189 -11.80 35.12 12.88
N ASP A 190 -11.99 34.92 11.57
CA ASP A 190 -13.16 35.39 10.82
C ASP A 190 -14.29 34.35 10.79
N GLU A 191 -15.29 34.55 9.93
CA GLU A 191 -16.44 33.69 9.77
C GLU A 191 -16.13 32.25 9.27
N PHE A 192 -14.88 31.95 8.89
CA PHE A 192 -14.41 30.63 8.46
C PHE A 192 -13.54 29.95 9.51
N GLY A 193 -13.39 30.48 10.72
CA GLY A 193 -12.54 29.92 11.76
C GLY A 193 -13.08 30.04 13.17
N GLY A 194 -12.37 29.51 14.16
CA GLY A 194 -12.77 29.52 15.56
C GLY A 194 -13.80 28.45 15.89
N SER A 195 -15.09 28.74 15.91
CA SER A 195 -16.15 27.81 16.27
C SER A 195 -16.29 26.62 15.29
N VAL A 196 -16.89 25.52 15.75
CA VAL A 196 -17.19 24.35 14.90
C VAL A 196 -18.03 24.79 13.68
N GLU A 197 -19.07 25.61 13.89
CA GLU A 197 -19.91 26.14 12.82
C GLU A 197 -19.09 26.87 11.75
N ASN A 198 -18.21 27.79 12.18
CA ASN A 198 -17.39 28.58 11.27
C ASN A 198 -16.38 27.72 10.51
N ARG A 199 -15.70 26.80 11.17
CA ARG A 199 -14.78 25.86 10.50
C ARG A 199 -15.50 24.98 9.48
N THR A 200 -16.78 24.67 9.70
CA THR A 200 -17.60 23.84 8.81
C THR A 200 -18.17 24.63 7.63
N ARG A 201 -18.15 25.95 7.68
CA ARG A 201 -18.81 26.83 6.71
C ARG A 201 -18.38 26.57 5.27
N LEU A 202 -17.09 26.44 4.99
CA LEU A 202 -16.61 26.12 3.64
C LEU A 202 -17.20 24.80 3.13
N CYS A 203 -17.16 23.75 3.95
CA CYS A 203 -17.70 22.43 3.57
C CYS A 203 -19.20 22.52 3.24
N ARG A 204 -19.98 23.22 4.09
CA ARG A 204 -21.41 23.44 3.86
C ARG A 204 -21.67 24.19 2.56
N MET A 205 -20.98 25.30 2.31
CA MET A 205 -21.14 26.08 1.08
C MET A 205 -20.81 25.28 -0.18
N VAL A 206 -19.78 24.43 -0.13
CA VAL A 206 -19.43 23.53 -1.24
C VAL A 206 -20.56 22.55 -1.50
N LEU A 207 -21.09 21.89 -0.48
CA LEU A 207 -22.15 20.90 -0.61
C LEU A 207 -23.46 21.54 -1.13
N GLU A 208 -23.84 22.71 -0.60
CA GLU A 208 -25.00 23.49 -1.05
C GLU A 208 -24.86 23.88 -2.54
N GLU A 209 -23.68 24.38 -2.95
CA GLU A 209 -23.43 24.74 -4.35
C GLU A 209 -23.41 23.53 -5.28
N VAL A 210 -22.80 22.42 -4.86
CA VAL A 210 -22.83 21.17 -5.62
C VAL A 210 -24.26 20.68 -5.80
N ARG A 211 -25.07 20.63 -4.71
CA ARG A 211 -26.50 20.26 -4.78
C ARG A 211 -27.30 21.17 -5.71
N ARG A 212 -27.06 22.48 -5.66
CA ARG A 212 -27.69 23.45 -6.53
C ARG A 212 -27.42 23.15 -8.03
N GLN A 213 -26.19 22.72 -8.36
CA GLN A 213 -25.76 22.45 -9.72
C GLN A 213 -26.27 21.11 -10.26
N VAL A 214 -26.27 20.04 -9.44
CA VAL A 214 -26.59 18.69 -9.89
C VAL A 214 -28.06 18.31 -9.65
N GLY A 215 -28.79 19.09 -8.86
CA GLY A 215 -30.21 18.87 -8.56
C GLY A 215 -30.47 17.82 -7.47
N PRO A 216 -31.75 17.58 -7.12
CA PRO A 216 -32.12 16.83 -5.93
C PRO A 216 -31.94 15.30 -6.04
N PHE A 217 -31.80 14.73 -7.24
CA PHE A 217 -31.78 13.29 -7.43
C PHE A 217 -30.38 12.70 -7.64
N PHE A 218 -29.37 13.52 -7.85
CA PHE A 218 -27.99 13.10 -8.07
C PHE A 218 -27.29 12.90 -6.71
N PRO A 219 -26.75 11.69 -6.41
CA PRO A 219 -26.09 11.42 -5.13
C PRO A 219 -24.84 12.26 -4.90
N ILE A 220 -24.70 12.79 -3.70
CA ILE A 220 -23.51 13.47 -3.21
C ILE A 220 -22.92 12.68 -2.05
N MET A 221 -21.67 12.28 -2.19
CA MET A 221 -20.90 11.57 -1.17
C MET A 221 -19.96 12.56 -0.47
N LEU A 222 -19.72 12.36 0.82
CA LEU A 222 -18.75 13.14 1.59
C LEU A 222 -17.69 12.21 2.18
N ARG A 223 -16.45 12.33 1.71
CA ARG A 223 -15.31 11.65 2.32
C ARG A 223 -14.69 12.51 3.40
N LEU A 224 -14.56 11.94 4.60
CA LEU A 224 -14.10 12.67 5.79
C LEU A 224 -13.08 11.88 6.60
N SER A 225 -12.27 12.58 7.41
CA SER A 225 -11.46 11.99 8.47
C SER A 225 -12.28 12.03 9.76
N ALA A 226 -12.96 10.92 10.09
CA ALA A 226 -13.88 10.85 11.24
C ALA A 226 -13.17 11.02 12.59
N ASP A 227 -11.91 10.66 12.65
CA ASP A 227 -10.98 10.96 13.72
C ASP A 227 -9.64 11.33 13.10
N GLU A 228 -9.06 12.47 13.46
CA GLU A 228 -7.79 12.92 12.88
C GLU A 228 -6.60 12.20 13.48
N LEU A 229 -6.76 11.52 14.63
CA LEU A 229 -5.73 10.73 15.31
C LEU A 229 -4.41 11.50 15.46
N THR A 230 -4.54 12.77 15.81
CA THR A 230 -3.41 13.69 16.03
C THR A 230 -3.73 14.64 17.19
N ASP A 231 -2.72 15.04 17.94
CA ASP A 231 -2.90 15.92 19.11
C ASP A 231 -3.56 17.24 18.71
N GLY A 232 -4.65 17.57 19.38
CA GLY A 232 -5.43 18.78 19.12
C GLY A 232 -6.29 18.77 17.84
N GLY A 233 -6.34 17.62 17.15
CA GLY A 233 -7.22 17.43 15.98
C GLY A 233 -8.66 17.13 16.37
N ASN A 234 -9.54 17.04 15.37
CA ASN A 234 -10.91 16.60 15.58
C ASN A 234 -10.95 15.11 15.98
N THR A 235 -11.67 14.82 17.04
CA THR A 235 -12.05 13.46 17.45
C THR A 235 -13.32 13.03 16.72
N LEU A 236 -13.69 11.74 16.86
CA LEU A 236 -14.96 11.24 16.34
C LEU A 236 -16.15 12.04 16.90
N GLU A 237 -16.11 12.45 18.19
CA GLU A 237 -17.14 13.27 18.80
C GLU A 237 -17.25 14.66 18.16
N ASP A 238 -16.11 15.29 17.87
CA ASP A 238 -16.09 16.61 17.20
C ASP A 238 -16.58 16.49 15.74
N THR A 239 -16.25 15.38 15.09
CA THR A 239 -16.77 15.05 13.76
C THR A 239 -18.30 14.94 13.77
N LEU A 240 -18.86 14.20 14.72
CA LEU A 240 -20.32 14.10 14.85
C LEU A 240 -21.00 15.46 15.09
N LYS A 241 -20.32 16.42 15.72
CA LYS A 241 -20.83 17.81 15.89
C LYS A 241 -20.81 18.59 14.59
N TYR A 242 -19.69 18.59 13.84
CA TYR A 242 -19.63 19.36 12.59
C TYR A 242 -20.51 18.77 11.48
N LEU A 243 -20.73 17.45 11.48
CA LEU A 243 -21.62 16.81 10.50
C LEU A 243 -23.09 17.27 10.65
N GLU A 244 -23.52 17.74 11.81
CA GLU A 244 -24.85 18.32 12.02
C GLU A 244 -25.10 19.51 11.09
N TYR A 245 -24.07 20.27 10.71
CA TYR A 245 -24.16 21.44 9.84
C TYR A 245 -24.18 21.12 8.35
N VAL A 246 -23.84 19.88 7.94
CA VAL A 246 -23.65 19.53 6.52
C VAL A 246 -24.45 18.32 6.06
N GLN A 247 -25.00 17.53 6.97
CA GLN A 247 -25.59 16.24 6.69
C GLN A 247 -26.80 16.30 5.73
N GLU A 248 -27.51 17.42 5.66
CA GLU A 248 -28.72 17.54 4.81
C GLU A 248 -28.40 17.32 3.33
N GLU A 249 -27.25 17.80 2.85
CA GLU A 249 -26.84 17.68 1.44
C GLU A 249 -26.07 16.41 1.11
N VAL A 250 -25.71 15.61 2.12
CA VAL A 250 -24.93 14.37 1.96
C VAL A 250 -25.86 13.17 1.86
N ASP A 251 -25.62 12.29 0.90
CA ASP A 251 -26.38 11.07 0.70
C ASP A 251 -25.64 9.82 1.19
N ILE A 252 -24.30 9.81 1.13
CA ILE A 252 -23.45 8.73 1.61
C ILE A 252 -22.22 9.34 2.31
N PHE A 253 -21.89 8.83 3.51
CA PHE A 253 -20.65 9.17 4.17
C PHE A 253 -19.55 8.13 3.85
N ASP A 254 -18.46 8.58 3.27
CA ASP A 254 -17.25 7.79 3.09
C ASP A 254 -16.31 8.05 4.28
N VAL A 255 -16.28 7.08 5.22
CA VAL A 255 -15.71 7.28 6.56
C VAL A 255 -14.28 6.80 6.62
N SER A 256 -13.34 7.73 6.52
CA SER A 256 -11.91 7.53 6.71
C SER A 256 -11.43 8.11 8.05
N CYS A 257 -10.12 8.17 8.27
CA CYS A 257 -9.50 8.81 9.42
C CYS A 257 -8.07 9.29 9.10
N GLY A 258 -7.48 10.02 10.05
CA GLY A 258 -6.11 10.49 9.97
C GLY A 258 -5.91 11.73 9.10
N LEU A 259 -4.77 12.36 9.32
CA LEU A 259 -4.22 13.48 8.55
C LEU A 259 -2.84 13.09 7.98
N ASN A 260 -2.16 14.01 7.29
CA ASN A 260 -0.77 13.78 6.85
C ASN A 260 0.20 13.55 8.02
N SER A 261 -0.08 14.11 9.21
CA SER A 261 0.68 13.87 10.45
C SER A 261 0.47 12.48 11.04
N SER A 262 -0.67 11.85 10.75
CA SER A 262 -1.07 10.52 11.21
C SER A 262 -1.36 9.58 10.02
N ILE A 263 -0.53 9.66 8.98
CA ILE A 263 -0.72 9.00 7.68
C ILE A 263 -0.81 7.47 7.80
N GLN A 264 -0.21 6.86 8.82
CA GLN A 264 -0.26 5.41 9.09
C GLN A 264 -1.68 4.91 9.43
N TYR A 265 -2.59 5.81 9.79
CA TYR A 265 -4.01 5.51 10.00
C TYR A 265 -4.87 5.89 8.78
N GLN A 266 -4.43 6.87 8.00
CA GLN A 266 -5.05 7.22 6.72
C GLN A 266 -4.84 6.12 5.66
N ILE A 267 -3.61 5.62 5.56
CA ILE A 267 -3.18 4.52 4.69
C ILE A 267 -2.70 3.39 5.61
N ASP A 268 -3.62 2.62 6.11
CA ASP A 268 -3.43 1.66 7.19
C ASP A 268 -2.07 0.95 7.18
N ALA A 269 -1.34 1.03 8.31
CA ALA A 269 -0.15 0.25 8.56
C ALA A 269 -0.48 -1.26 8.59
N ASN A 270 0.53 -2.11 8.39
CA ASN A 270 0.35 -3.54 8.22
C ASN A 270 -0.18 -4.26 9.47
N TYR A 271 0.11 -3.78 10.67
CA TYR A 271 -0.34 -4.38 11.94
C TYR A 271 -1.79 -4.07 12.29
N LEU A 272 -2.41 -3.04 11.67
CA LEU A 272 -3.82 -2.70 11.91
C LEU A 272 -4.73 -3.79 11.35
N GLU A 273 -5.58 -4.36 12.18
CA GLU A 273 -6.46 -5.46 11.80
C GLU A 273 -7.46 -5.07 10.70
N ASP A 274 -7.98 -6.07 9.99
CA ASP A 274 -8.98 -5.86 8.93
C ASP A 274 -10.26 -5.29 9.54
N GLY A 275 -10.72 -4.13 9.04
CA GLY A 275 -11.93 -3.47 9.53
C GLY A 275 -11.81 -2.77 10.88
N TRP A 276 -10.59 -2.55 11.40
CA TRP A 276 -10.30 -2.02 12.74
C TRP A 276 -11.07 -0.74 13.12
N ARG A 277 -11.46 0.06 12.16
CA ARG A 277 -12.15 1.34 12.36
C ARG A 277 -13.64 1.32 12.03
N SER A 278 -14.28 0.13 11.91
CA SER A 278 -15.72 0.02 11.57
C SER A 278 -16.65 0.66 12.60
N TYR A 279 -16.17 0.94 13.81
CA TYR A 279 -16.91 1.69 14.84
C TYR A 279 -17.16 3.16 14.43
N MET A 280 -16.30 3.76 13.60
CA MET A 280 -16.48 5.17 13.17
C MET A 280 -17.68 5.33 12.23
N PRO A 281 -17.81 4.56 11.10
CA PRO A 281 -19.00 4.64 10.28
C PRO A 281 -20.26 4.21 11.03
N ARG A 282 -20.18 3.25 11.97
CA ARG A 282 -21.32 2.90 12.83
C ARG A 282 -21.83 4.10 13.60
N ALA A 283 -20.97 4.84 14.29
CA ALA A 283 -21.38 6.02 15.07
C ALA A 283 -22.06 7.10 14.20
N ILE A 284 -21.55 7.33 12.99
CA ILE A 284 -22.12 8.27 12.05
C ILE A 284 -23.48 7.77 11.53
N ARG A 285 -23.56 6.51 11.15
CA ARG A 285 -24.78 5.85 10.67
C ARG A 285 -25.90 5.88 11.71
N GLU A 286 -25.59 5.54 12.94
CA GLU A 286 -26.55 5.56 14.06
C GLU A 286 -27.08 6.99 14.33
N LYS A 287 -26.23 8.01 14.25
CA LYS A 287 -26.63 9.39 14.52
C LYS A 287 -27.46 10.01 13.39
N PHE A 288 -27.06 9.80 12.13
CA PHE A 288 -27.65 10.51 10.98
C PHE A 288 -28.60 9.65 10.13
N ASN A 289 -28.67 8.35 10.39
CA ASN A 289 -29.49 7.38 9.65
C ASN A 289 -29.27 7.49 8.11
N LYS A 290 -28.00 7.58 7.69
CA LYS A 290 -27.58 7.66 6.28
C LYS A 290 -26.59 6.56 5.95
N PRO A 291 -26.54 6.10 4.69
CA PRO A 291 -25.58 5.10 4.27
C PRO A 291 -24.14 5.52 4.54
N CYS A 292 -23.33 4.59 5.04
CA CYS A 292 -21.92 4.77 5.33
C CYS A 292 -21.06 3.73 4.64
N ILE A 293 -19.87 4.13 4.18
CA ILE A 293 -18.82 3.23 3.69
C ILE A 293 -17.82 3.01 4.83
N SER A 294 -17.57 1.73 5.17
CA SER A 294 -16.49 1.30 6.08
C SER A 294 -15.28 0.85 5.27
N MET A 295 -14.10 1.24 5.71
CA MET A 295 -12.83 0.79 5.16
C MET A 295 -11.81 0.54 6.27
N GLY A 296 -10.62 0.06 5.92
CA GLY A 296 -9.51 -0.18 6.86
C GLY A 296 -8.95 -1.59 6.69
N ASN A 297 -7.93 -1.74 5.86
CA ASN A 297 -7.27 -3.03 5.58
C ASN A 297 -8.20 -4.21 5.22
N ILE A 298 -9.46 -3.98 4.88
CA ILE A 298 -10.42 -5.06 4.58
C ILE A 298 -9.96 -5.81 3.33
N ARG A 299 -9.72 -7.13 3.47
CA ARG A 299 -9.19 -8.03 2.45
C ARG A 299 -9.90 -9.39 2.46
N ASP A 300 -10.43 -9.76 3.62
CA ASP A 300 -11.11 -11.03 3.83
C ASP A 300 -12.63 -10.84 3.68
N PRO A 301 -13.32 -11.67 2.86
CA PRO A 301 -14.76 -11.56 2.68
C PRO A 301 -15.56 -11.80 3.96
N LYS A 302 -15.05 -12.62 4.90
CA LYS A 302 -15.71 -12.83 6.19
C LYS A 302 -15.75 -11.57 7.05
N VAL A 303 -14.67 -10.77 7.01
CA VAL A 303 -14.63 -9.47 7.71
C VAL A 303 -15.60 -8.49 7.06
N ALA A 304 -15.62 -8.43 5.72
CA ALA A 304 -16.54 -7.56 4.97
C ALA A 304 -18.01 -7.89 5.29
N GLU A 305 -18.39 -9.17 5.21
CA GLU A 305 -19.74 -9.63 5.55
C GLU A 305 -20.12 -9.31 7.01
N SER A 306 -19.21 -9.58 7.95
CA SER A 306 -19.43 -9.34 9.37
C SER A 306 -19.69 -7.86 9.71
N ILE A 307 -19.00 -6.93 9.04
CA ILE A 307 -19.22 -5.47 9.20
C ILE A 307 -20.64 -5.11 8.75
N LEU A 308 -21.08 -5.64 7.60
CA LEU A 308 -22.42 -5.41 7.07
C LEU A 308 -23.52 -6.04 7.95
N GLU A 309 -23.32 -7.28 8.41
CA GLU A 309 -24.25 -8.00 9.29
C GLU A 309 -24.46 -7.30 10.63
N ARG A 310 -23.40 -6.75 11.23
CA ARG A 310 -23.50 -5.96 12.46
C ARG A 310 -24.13 -4.58 12.25
N GLY A 311 -24.33 -4.17 10.99
CA GLY A 311 -24.82 -2.84 10.67
C GLY A 311 -23.82 -1.72 10.97
N ASP A 312 -22.52 -2.03 11.03
CA ASP A 312 -21.47 -1.03 11.24
C ASP A 312 -21.39 -0.08 10.02
N ALA A 313 -21.73 -0.58 8.83
CA ALA A 313 -21.79 0.20 7.58
C ALA A 313 -22.79 -0.42 6.60
N ASP A 314 -23.07 0.30 5.52
CA ASP A 314 -23.92 -0.14 4.41
C ASP A 314 -23.11 -0.57 3.18
N LEU A 315 -21.87 -0.12 3.08
CA LEU A 315 -20.93 -0.40 1.99
C LEU A 315 -19.54 -0.67 2.53
N ILE A 316 -18.78 -1.50 1.82
CA ILE A 316 -17.40 -1.89 2.15
C ILE A 316 -16.44 -1.23 1.16
N GLY A 317 -15.62 -0.33 1.64
CA GLY A 317 -14.59 0.34 0.87
C GLY A 317 -13.30 -0.47 0.79
N MET A 318 -12.90 -0.86 -0.40
CA MET A 318 -11.66 -1.57 -0.67
C MET A 318 -10.76 -0.76 -1.58
N GLY A 319 -9.59 -0.38 -1.08
CA GLY A 319 -8.56 0.29 -1.87
C GLY A 319 -7.51 -0.70 -2.35
N ARG A 320 -6.47 -0.88 -1.53
CA ARG A 320 -5.31 -1.75 -1.84
C ARG A 320 -5.70 -3.22 -2.09
N GLY A 321 -6.81 -3.70 -1.51
CA GLY A 321 -7.34 -5.04 -1.78
C GLY A 321 -7.65 -5.23 -3.27
N LEU A 322 -8.33 -4.25 -3.90
CA LEU A 322 -8.66 -4.28 -5.34
C LEU A 322 -7.48 -3.87 -6.24
N ILE A 323 -6.41 -3.27 -5.71
CA ILE A 323 -5.12 -3.16 -6.44
C ILE A 323 -4.45 -4.54 -6.50
N ALA A 324 -4.41 -5.25 -5.38
CA ALA A 324 -3.79 -6.57 -5.29
C ALA A 324 -4.55 -7.61 -6.13
N ASP A 325 -5.87 -7.60 -6.05
CA ASP A 325 -6.72 -8.51 -6.81
C ASP A 325 -7.96 -7.81 -7.40
N PRO A 326 -7.93 -7.42 -8.67
CA PRO A 326 -9.10 -6.80 -9.32
C PRO A 326 -10.30 -7.74 -9.45
N GLN A 327 -10.10 -9.07 -9.37
CA GLN A 327 -11.15 -10.09 -9.47
C GLN A 327 -11.74 -10.52 -8.12
N TRP A 328 -11.39 -9.84 -7.04
CA TRP A 328 -11.79 -10.20 -5.68
C TRP A 328 -13.30 -10.48 -5.56
N VAL A 329 -14.13 -9.59 -6.10
CA VAL A 329 -15.62 -9.74 -5.99
C VAL A 329 -16.14 -10.96 -6.74
N ASN A 330 -15.65 -11.20 -7.96
CA ASN A 330 -16.04 -12.36 -8.76
C ASN A 330 -15.59 -13.68 -8.09
N LYS A 331 -14.39 -13.72 -7.52
CA LYS A 331 -13.88 -14.89 -6.79
C LYS A 331 -14.75 -15.20 -5.57
N VAL A 332 -15.12 -14.18 -4.79
CA VAL A 332 -16.05 -14.34 -3.65
C VAL A 332 -17.43 -14.80 -4.11
N ALA A 333 -17.95 -14.23 -5.20
CA ALA A 333 -19.26 -14.60 -5.75
C ALA A 333 -19.33 -16.06 -6.23
N SER A 334 -18.20 -16.59 -6.71
CA SER A 334 -18.09 -17.96 -7.23
C SER A 334 -17.58 -18.99 -6.20
N GLY A 335 -17.28 -18.58 -4.96
CA GLY A 335 -16.79 -19.46 -3.91
C GLY A 335 -15.31 -19.87 -4.05
N HIS A 336 -14.50 -19.01 -4.69
CA HIS A 336 -13.07 -19.20 -4.91
C HIS A 336 -12.22 -18.24 -4.04
N GLU A 337 -12.55 -18.12 -2.76
CA GLU A 337 -11.84 -17.20 -1.83
C GLU A 337 -10.36 -17.57 -1.65
N CYS A 338 -10.01 -18.86 -1.80
CA CYS A 338 -8.62 -19.31 -1.73
C CYS A 338 -7.76 -18.76 -2.86
N ASP A 339 -8.38 -18.40 -3.99
CA ASP A 339 -7.69 -17.83 -5.15
C ASP A 339 -7.43 -16.32 -5.01
N ILE A 340 -7.90 -15.69 -3.93
CA ILE A 340 -7.73 -14.25 -3.72
C ILE A 340 -6.26 -13.92 -3.41
N ARG A 341 -5.67 -13.05 -4.23
CA ARG A 341 -4.37 -12.45 -3.98
C ARG A 341 -4.52 -11.31 -2.96
N LYS A 342 -4.40 -11.62 -1.67
CA LYS A 342 -4.60 -10.63 -0.60
C LYS A 342 -3.52 -9.56 -0.58
N CYS A 343 -3.91 -8.30 -0.35
CA CYS A 343 -2.97 -7.22 -0.09
C CYS A 343 -2.21 -7.46 1.21
N ILE A 344 -0.88 -7.38 1.20
CA ILE A 344 -0.02 -7.54 2.38
C ILE A 344 0.22 -6.23 3.14
N SER A 345 -0.45 -5.16 2.78
CA SER A 345 -0.36 -3.82 3.40
C SER A 345 1.06 -3.23 3.50
N CYS A 346 1.94 -3.57 2.55
CA CYS A 346 3.34 -3.16 2.52
C CYS A 346 3.58 -1.70 2.16
N ASN A 347 2.61 -1.02 1.57
CA ASN A 347 2.65 0.36 1.09
C ASN A 347 3.76 0.71 0.06
N ILE A 348 4.58 -0.23 -0.38
CA ILE A 348 5.77 -0.01 -1.21
C ILE A 348 5.42 0.48 -2.62
N GLY A 349 4.70 -0.34 -3.39
CA GLY A 349 4.42 -0.05 -4.81
C GLY A 349 3.29 0.96 -5.01
N CYS A 350 2.35 1.07 -4.09
CA CYS A 350 1.23 2.01 -4.16
C CYS A 350 1.59 3.37 -3.51
N ALA A 351 1.45 3.50 -2.20
CA ALA A 351 1.70 4.75 -1.49
C ALA A 351 3.16 5.23 -1.62
N GLY A 352 4.14 4.31 -1.54
CA GLY A 352 5.56 4.63 -1.68
C GLY A 352 5.89 5.23 -3.04
N ASN A 353 5.43 4.62 -4.13
CA ASN A 353 5.65 5.17 -5.47
C ASN A 353 4.98 6.54 -5.64
N ARG A 354 3.69 6.63 -5.31
CA ARG A 354 2.94 7.87 -5.53
C ARG A 354 3.41 9.02 -4.62
N ILE A 355 3.43 8.79 -3.31
CA ILE A 355 3.71 9.85 -2.32
C ILE A 355 5.21 10.09 -2.19
N GLY A 356 6.01 9.01 -2.10
CA GLY A 356 7.45 9.10 -1.90
C GLY A 356 8.23 9.55 -3.12
N PHE A 357 7.86 9.07 -4.32
CA PHE A 357 8.65 9.25 -5.53
C PHE A 357 7.93 9.96 -6.67
N ASN A 358 6.64 10.32 -6.51
CA ASN A 358 5.81 10.86 -7.59
C ASN A 358 5.82 9.98 -8.86
N ARG A 359 5.81 8.67 -8.67
CA ARG A 359 5.77 7.66 -9.74
C ARG A 359 4.37 7.06 -9.87
N PRO A 360 4.03 6.48 -11.02
CA PRO A 360 2.84 5.65 -11.17
C PRO A 360 2.82 4.53 -10.13
N ILE A 361 1.62 4.18 -9.64
CA ILE A 361 1.49 3.06 -8.71
C ILE A 361 1.85 1.73 -9.36
N ARG A 362 2.38 0.83 -8.53
CA ARG A 362 2.57 -0.61 -8.78
C ARG A 362 2.08 -1.38 -7.55
N CYS A 363 2.12 -2.69 -7.60
CA CYS A 363 1.79 -3.53 -6.47
C CYS A 363 2.88 -4.59 -6.25
N THR A 364 3.20 -4.84 -4.99
CA THR A 364 4.19 -5.86 -4.61
C THR A 364 3.74 -7.27 -4.97
N VAL A 365 2.46 -7.55 -4.81
CA VAL A 365 1.90 -8.89 -5.03
C VAL A 365 1.22 -9.05 -6.40
N ASN A 366 0.96 -7.97 -7.11
CA ASN A 366 0.31 -7.98 -8.44
C ASN A 366 1.21 -7.27 -9.47
N PRO A 367 1.97 -8.00 -10.27
CA PRO A 367 2.90 -7.42 -11.25
C PRO A 367 2.21 -6.68 -12.41
N SER A 368 0.93 -6.97 -12.68
CA SER A 368 0.19 -6.41 -13.83
C SER A 368 -0.40 -5.00 -13.61
N VAL A 369 -0.24 -4.40 -12.43
CA VAL A 369 -0.98 -3.17 -12.06
C VAL A 369 -0.70 -1.97 -12.94
N LEU A 370 0.53 -1.74 -13.38
CA LEU A 370 0.88 -0.56 -14.19
C LEU A 370 0.60 -0.76 -15.70
N GLU A 371 0.94 -1.92 -16.20
CA GLU A 371 0.95 -2.18 -17.64
C GLU A 371 -0.30 -2.94 -18.12
N GLY A 372 -1.24 -3.22 -17.21
CA GLY A 372 -2.25 -4.24 -17.45
C GLY A 372 -1.57 -5.61 -17.49
N ASP A 373 -2.21 -6.59 -18.08
CA ASP A 373 -1.58 -7.88 -18.29
C ASP A 373 -1.15 -8.04 -19.77
N ILE A 374 -0.01 -7.44 -20.10
CA ILE A 374 0.58 -7.51 -21.45
C ILE A 374 0.94 -8.95 -21.86
N TYR A 375 1.01 -9.85 -20.90
CA TYR A 375 1.33 -11.26 -21.11
C TYR A 375 0.10 -12.19 -21.07
N LYS A 376 -1.10 -11.65 -20.88
CA LYS A 376 -2.32 -12.42 -20.60
C LYS A 376 -2.61 -13.54 -21.61
N ASP A 377 -2.43 -13.25 -22.88
CA ASP A 377 -2.75 -14.19 -23.96
C ASP A 377 -1.51 -14.89 -24.52
N LYS A 378 -0.34 -14.71 -23.89
CA LYS A 378 0.91 -15.33 -24.33
C LYS A 378 0.90 -16.82 -24.03
N LYS A 379 1.25 -17.62 -25.02
CA LYS A 379 1.43 -19.07 -24.91
C LYS A 379 2.64 -19.50 -25.72
N ILE A 380 3.28 -20.59 -25.27
CA ILE A 380 4.40 -21.18 -26.02
C ILE A 380 3.90 -21.75 -27.34
N ASN A 381 4.74 -21.62 -28.37
CA ASN A 381 4.52 -22.16 -29.70
C ASN A 381 5.30 -23.49 -29.96
N LYS A 382 6.23 -23.85 -29.08
CA LYS A 382 6.99 -25.11 -29.07
C LYS A 382 7.24 -25.55 -27.63
N HIS A 383 7.50 -26.82 -27.43
CA HIS A 383 7.80 -27.39 -26.11
C HIS A 383 8.99 -26.66 -25.45
N CYS A 384 8.89 -26.39 -24.17
CA CYS A 384 9.92 -25.74 -23.37
C CYS A 384 9.94 -26.30 -21.95
N ASN A 385 11.09 -26.80 -21.51
CA ASN A 385 11.37 -27.19 -20.13
C ASN A 385 12.02 -26.02 -19.38
N VAL A 386 11.36 -25.50 -18.37
CA VAL A 386 11.88 -24.44 -17.50
C VAL A 386 12.25 -25.04 -16.15
N VAL A 387 13.49 -24.86 -15.71
CA VAL A 387 13.93 -25.25 -14.38
C VAL A 387 14.16 -23.99 -13.54
N VAL A 388 13.44 -23.87 -12.42
CA VAL A 388 13.56 -22.76 -11.47
C VAL A 388 14.25 -23.25 -10.20
N VAL A 389 15.32 -22.57 -9.80
CA VAL A 389 16.10 -22.88 -8.60
C VAL A 389 15.81 -21.88 -7.51
N GLY A 390 15.15 -22.31 -6.44
CA GLY A 390 14.75 -21.52 -5.29
C GLY A 390 13.24 -21.26 -5.23
N GLY A 391 12.59 -21.75 -4.18
CA GLY A 391 11.15 -21.67 -3.93
C GLY A 391 10.69 -20.45 -3.13
N GLY A 392 11.45 -19.35 -3.18
CA GLY A 392 11.02 -18.05 -2.63
C GLY A 392 10.00 -17.36 -3.51
N THR A 393 9.54 -16.15 -3.10
CA THR A 393 8.48 -15.41 -3.81
C THR A 393 8.79 -15.11 -5.28
N ALA A 394 10.05 -14.86 -5.64
CA ALA A 394 10.47 -14.64 -7.03
C ALA A 394 10.43 -15.93 -7.85
N GLY A 395 10.95 -17.04 -7.28
CA GLY A 395 10.96 -18.34 -7.95
C GLY A 395 9.56 -18.93 -8.11
N LEU A 396 8.69 -18.80 -7.11
CA LEU A 396 7.28 -19.19 -7.20
C LEU A 396 6.55 -18.40 -8.30
N GLU A 397 6.78 -17.08 -8.38
CA GLU A 397 6.17 -16.26 -9.44
C GLU A 397 6.67 -16.69 -10.82
N ALA A 398 7.98 -16.92 -10.97
CA ALA A 398 8.57 -17.41 -12.23
C ALA A 398 8.01 -18.79 -12.61
N SER A 399 7.93 -19.72 -11.66
CA SER A 399 7.42 -21.08 -11.89
C SER A 399 5.97 -21.08 -12.34
N CYS A 400 5.10 -20.37 -11.62
CA CYS A 400 3.70 -20.23 -12.01
C CYS A 400 3.56 -19.55 -13.37
N THR A 401 4.32 -18.50 -13.62
CA THR A 401 4.28 -17.76 -14.89
C THR A 401 4.71 -18.65 -16.08
N ALA A 402 5.80 -19.42 -15.94
CA ALA A 402 6.26 -20.35 -16.98
C ALA A 402 5.21 -21.44 -17.26
N ALA A 403 4.63 -22.02 -16.21
CA ALA A 403 3.61 -23.05 -16.35
C ALA A 403 2.32 -22.50 -16.98
N GLU A 404 1.88 -21.30 -16.60
CA GLU A 404 0.69 -20.65 -17.17
C GLU A 404 0.81 -20.36 -18.66
N VAL A 405 2.00 -20.05 -19.17
CA VAL A 405 2.19 -19.88 -20.62
C VAL A 405 2.34 -21.20 -21.36
N GLY A 406 2.43 -22.33 -20.63
CA GLY A 406 2.42 -23.68 -21.17
C GLY A 406 3.73 -24.46 -21.10
N CYS A 407 4.79 -23.89 -20.48
CA CYS A 407 6.05 -24.61 -20.28
C CYS A 407 5.87 -25.79 -19.32
N THR A 408 6.62 -26.88 -19.51
CA THR A 408 6.82 -27.87 -18.46
C THR A 408 7.81 -27.30 -17.46
N THR A 409 7.38 -27.10 -16.23
CA THR A 409 8.15 -26.33 -15.24
C THR A 409 8.54 -27.20 -14.05
N PHE A 410 9.80 -27.09 -13.63
CA PHE A 410 10.36 -27.81 -12.49
C PHE A 410 10.92 -26.80 -11.48
N LEU A 411 10.35 -26.77 -10.28
CA LEU A 411 10.81 -25.93 -9.18
C LEU A 411 11.62 -26.75 -8.19
N LEU A 412 12.88 -26.38 -7.98
CA LEU A 412 13.78 -27.02 -7.02
C LEU A 412 13.98 -26.10 -5.82
N GLU A 413 13.66 -26.60 -4.62
CA GLU A 413 13.87 -25.89 -3.35
C GLU A 413 14.71 -26.77 -2.40
N LYS A 414 15.82 -26.20 -1.91
CA LYS A 414 16.72 -26.93 -0.98
C LYS A 414 16.12 -27.16 0.40
N GLY A 415 15.23 -26.27 0.82
CA GLY A 415 14.51 -26.36 2.09
C GLY A 415 13.30 -27.30 2.00
N LYS A 416 12.72 -27.57 3.15
CA LYS A 416 11.50 -28.37 3.26
C LYS A 416 10.25 -27.56 2.88
N GLU A 417 10.27 -26.25 3.15
CA GLU A 417 9.13 -25.35 2.99
C GLU A 417 9.38 -24.35 1.86
N LEU A 418 8.31 -23.99 1.14
CA LEU A 418 8.32 -22.95 0.13
C LEU A 418 8.04 -21.57 0.76
N GLY A 419 8.25 -20.50 -0.03
CA GLY A 419 7.97 -19.11 0.38
C GLY A 419 9.22 -18.31 0.75
N GLY A 420 10.32 -18.99 1.09
CA GLY A 420 11.63 -18.39 1.36
C GLY A 420 11.58 -17.31 2.47
N LEU A 421 12.28 -16.19 2.27
CA LEU A 421 12.31 -15.11 3.26
C LEU A 421 10.91 -14.48 3.52
N GLY A 422 9.99 -14.55 2.56
CA GLY A 422 8.61 -14.06 2.76
C GLY A 422 7.89 -14.82 3.88
N GLU A 423 8.05 -16.16 3.89
CA GLU A 423 7.50 -17.01 4.94
C GLU A 423 8.24 -16.82 6.27
N ILE A 424 9.57 -16.79 6.25
CA ILE A 424 10.40 -16.66 7.46
C ILE A 424 10.09 -15.35 8.19
N ILE A 425 10.08 -14.21 7.48
CA ILE A 425 9.83 -12.89 8.08
C ILE A 425 8.40 -12.77 8.61
N SER A 426 7.42 -13.48 8.01
CA SER A 426 6.04 -13.48 8.48
C SER A 426 5.85 -14.03 9.90
N ARG A 427 6.84 -14.77 10.43
CA ARG A 427 6.87 -15.27 11.81
C ARG A 427 7.02 -14.15 12.85
N ILE A 428 7.48 -12.97 12.45
CA ILE A 428 7.43 -11.77 13.30
C ILE A 428 5.96 -11.34 13.43
N PRO A 429 5.39 -11.21 14.66
CA PRO A 429 3.96 -10.99 14.85
C PRO A 429 3.39 -9.79 14.07
N ALA A 430 4.13 -8.68 14.02
CA ALA A 430 3.73 -7.49 13.26
C ALA A 430 3.76 -7.70 11.73
N LYS A 431 4.42 -8.76 11.24
CA LYS A 431 4.58 -9.07 9.82
C LYS A 431 3.73 -10.26 9.35
N LYS A 432 2.83 -10.80 10.18
CA LYS A 432 2.03 -12.01 9.89
C LYS A 432 1.31 -11.98 8.53
N ARG A 433 0.90 -10.77 8.06
CA ARG A 433 0.24 -10.60 6.75
C ARG A 433 1.12 -10.93 5.56
N LEU A 434 2.44 -10.94 5.74
CA LEU A 434 3.37 -11.25 4.67
C LEU A 434 3.20 -12.68 4.16
N ALA A 435 2.83 -13.63 5.05
CA ALA A 435 2.54 -15.02 4.69
C ALA A 435 1.43 -15.18 3.64
N ASP A 436 0.48 -14.24 3.56
CA ASP A 436 -0.62 -14.33 2.59
C ASP A 436 -0.13 -14.40 1.14
N PHE A 437 1.03 -13.79 0.84
CA PHE A 437 1.54 -13.79 -0.54
C PHE A 437 2.22 -15.09 -0.93
N PRO A 438 3.22 -15.64 -0.22
CA PRO A 438 3.75 -16.96 -0.55
C PRO A 438 2.67 -18.04 -0.48
N ASN A 439 1.74 -18.01 0.48
CA ASN A 439 0.62 -18.96 0.53
C ASN A 439 -0.27 -18.90 -0.72
N TYR A 440 -0.59 -17.71 -1.22
CA TYR A 440 -1.29 -17.53 -2.48
C TYR A 440 -0.49 -18.13 -3.66
N GLN A 441 0.84 -17.88 -3.72
CA GLN A 441 1.67 -18.39 -4.80
C GLN A 441 1.79 -19.93 -4.77
N ILE A 442 1.91 -20.54 -3.58
CA ILE A 442 1.91 -21.98 -3.40
C ILE A 442 0.58 -22.57 -3.86
N HIS A 443 -0.54 -22.00 -3.38
CA HIS A 443 -1.87 -22.42 -3.83
C HIS A 443 -2.04 -22.33 -5.34
N ARG A 444 -1.58 -21.23 -5.97
CA ARG A 444 -1.58 -21.08 -7.44
C ARG A 444 -0.74 -22.14 -8.13
N ALA A 445 0.42 -22.47 -7.59
CA ALA A 445 1.31 -23.50 -8.13
C ALA A 445 0.68 -24.90 -8.09
N GLU A 446 -0.05 -25.22 -7.02
CA GLU A 446 -0.76 -26.50 -6.84
C GLU A 446 -1.91 -26.70 -7.84
N GLN A 447 -2.41 -25.65 -8.48
CA GLN A 447 -3.47 -25.72 -9.50
C GLN A 447 -2.93 -25.94 -10.93
N LEU A 448 -1.61 -26.04 -11.11
CA LEU A 448 -0.95 -26.13 -12.42
C LEU A 448 -0.39 -27.54 -12.66
N ASP A 449 -1.08 -28.32 -13.51
CA ASP A 449 -0.72 -29.74 -13.80
C ASP A 449 0.66 -29.89 -14.45
N ASN A 450 1.22 -28.85 -15.05
CA ASN A 450 2.52 -28.82 -15.72
C ASN A 450 3.64 -28.17 -14.88
N LEU A 451 3.40 -27.95 -13.58
CA LEU A 451 4.39 -27.47 -12.61
C LEU A 451 4.71 -28.57 -11.59
N TYR A 452 5.95 -29.00 -11.55
CA TYR A 452 6.46 -30.04 -10.66
C TYR A 452 7.37 -29.43 -9.60
N ILE A 453 7.08 -29.65 -8.31
CA ILE A 453 7.78 -29.05 -7.18
C ILE A 453 8.60 -30.11 -6.45
N PHE A 454 9.89 -29.85 -6.24
CA PHE A 454 10.83 -30.71 -5.53
C PHE A 454 11.44 -29.93 -4.37
N THR A 455 10.92 -30.17 -3.18
CA THR A 455 11.52 -29.70 -1.92
C THR A 455 12.68 -30.61 -1.51
N GLU A 456 13.49 -30.18 -0.53
CA GLU A 456 14.68 -30.87 -0.06
C GLU A 456 15.64 -31.26 -1.22
N THR A 457 15.61 -30.46 -2.29
CA THR A 457 16.37 -30.69 -3.52
C THR A 457 17.19 -29.47 -3.88
N GLU A 458 18.49 -29.54 -3.69
CA GLU A 458 19.39 -28.44 -4.05
C GLU A 458 19.53 -28.34 -5.58
N GLY A 459 19.44 -27.13 -6.10
CA GLY A 459 19.53 -26.82 -7.54
C GLY A 459 20.97 -26.81 -8.04
N THR A 460 21.72 -27.90 -7.78
CA THR A 460 23.06 -28.06 -8.36
C THR A 460 22.98 -28.30 -9.87
N PRO A 461 24.05 -28.01 -10.65
CA PRO A 461 24.06 -28.27 -12.08
C PRO A 461 23.65 -29.71 -12.46
N ASP A 462 24.10 -30.71 -11.68
CA ASP A 462 23.78 -32.14 -11.92
C ASP A 462 22.29 -32.44 -11.70
N ASN A 463 21.68 -31.85 -10.67
CA ASN A 463 20.24 -31.99 -10.43
C ASN A 463 19.41 -31.29 -11.50
N VAL A 464 19.81 -30.09 -11.92
CA VAL A 464 19.14 -29.32 -12.97
C VAL A 464 19.19 -30.06 -14.32
N ARG A 465 20.32 -30.68 -14.70
CA ARG A 465 20.45 -31.46 -15.95
C ARG A 465 19.46 -32.60 -16.10
N ARG A 466 19.01 -33.21 -15.01
CA ARG A 466 18.04 -34.32 -15.04
C ARG A 466 16.70 -33.94 -15.65
N PHE A 467 16.38 -32.68 -15.69
CA PHE A 467 15.11 -32.15 -16.24
C PHE A 467 15.24 -31.66 -17.69
N HIS A 468 16.43 -31.84 -18.32
CA HIS A 468 16.69 -31.40 -19.70
C HIS A 468 16.19 -29.97 -19.98
N PRO A 469 16.71 -28.97 -19.26
CA PRO A 469 16.21 -27.59 -19.36
C PRO A 469 16.52 -26.97 -20.72
N ASP A 470 15.53 -26.23 -21.24
CA ASP A 470 15.72 -25.25 -22.31
C ASP A 470 15.97 -23.85 -21.72
N PHE A 471 15.48 -23.63 -20.48
CA PHE A 471 15.56 -22.35 -19.79
C PHE A 471 15.74 -22.58 -18.28
N ILE A 472 16.70 -21.89 -17.67
CA ILE A 472 17.00 -21.99 -16.23
C ILE A 472 16.82 -20.63 -15.58
N VAL A 473 16.07 -20.59 -14.48
CA VAL A 473 15.86 -19.39 -13.66
C VAL A 473 16.48 -19.59 -12.28
N ASN A 474 17.55 -18.86 -11.98
CA ASN A 474 18.09 -18.80 -10.63
C ASN A 474 17.36 -17.76 -9.78
N ALA A 475 16.77 -18.21 -8.67
CA ALA A 475 16.02 -17.39 -7.71
C ALA A 475 16.41 -17.75 -6.26
N THR A 476 17.68 -18.06 -6.01
CA THR A 476 18.21 -18.57 -4.73
C THR A 476 18.27 -17.56 -3.60
N GLY A 477 17.87 -16.30 -3.86
CA GLY A 477 17.62 -15.30 -2.84
C GLY A 477 18.86 -14.66 -2.22
N SER A 478 18.76 -14.26 -0.98
CA SER A 478 19.78 -13.51 -0.23
C SER A 478 19.96 -14.07 1.19
N ALA A 479 21.05 -13.67 1.85
CA ALA A 479 21.36 -13.97 3.23
C ALA A 479 21.76 -12.68 3.98
N PRO A 480 21.75 -12.66 5.32
CA PRO A 480 22.19 -11.50 6.09
C PRO A 480 23.58 -11.03 5.68
N LEU A 481 23.75 -9.71 5.52
CA LEU A 481 25.04 -9.09 5.25
C LEU A 481 25.87 -9.05 6.55
N LEU A 482 26.90 -9.87 6.60
CA LEU A 482 27.84 -9.95 7.74
C LEU A 482 29.23 -9.54 7.26
N PRO A 483 29.59 -8.23 7.38
CA PRO A 483 30.93 -7.76 6.99
C PRO A 483 32.01 -8.25 7.98
N PRO A 484 33.30 -8.22 7.61
CA PRO A 484 34.40 -8.69 8.46
C PRO A 484 34.70 -7.70 9.59
N ILE A 485 33.73 -7.43 10.45
CA ILE A 485 33.88 -6.65 11.66
C ILE A 485 34.47 -7.53 12.75
N LYS A 486 35.46 -7.00 13.48
CA LYS A 486 36.14 -7.72 14.56
C LYS A 486 35.13 -8.26 15.58
N GLY A 487 35.20 -9.56 15.85
CA GLY A 487 34.36 -10.25 16.81
C GLY A 487 32.97 -10.62 16.34
N LEU A 488 32.54 -10.22 15.13
CA LEU A 488 31.18 -10.48 14.63
C LEU A 488 30.97 -11.98 14.31
N MET A 489 31.81 -12.57 13.48
CA MET A 489 31.64 -13.94 13.01
C MET A 489 31.78 -14.99 14.12
N GLU A 490 32.53 -14.66 15.16
CA GLU A 490 32.75 -15.51 16.32
C GLU A 490 31.54 -15.57 17.25
N ARG A 491 30.65 -14.54 17.18
CA ARG A 491 29.59 -14.36 18.18
C ARG A 491 28.17 -14.37 17.64
N ILE A 492 28.00 -14.05 16.34
CA ILE A 492 26.67 -13.97 15.75
C ILE A 492 26.01 -15.34 15.60
N ASP A 493 24.73 -15.44 15.93
CA ASP A 493 23.87 -16.63 15.80
C ASP A 493 24.48 -17.90 16.42
N LYS A 494 25.20 -17.75 17.55
CA LYS A 494 25.72 -18.90 18.30
C LYS A 494 24.65 -19.49 19.23
N GLU A 495 24.72 -20.79 19.45
CA GLU A 495 23.87 -21.47 20.42
C GLU A 495 24.01 -20.81 21.80
N ASN A 496 22.91 -20.46 22.42
CA ASN A 496 22.84 -19.68 23.67
C ASN A 496 23.56 -18.31 23.63
N GLY A 497 23.85 -17.79 22.42
CA GLY A 497 24.44 -16.47 22.23
C GLY A 497 23.47 -15.33 22.52
N LYS A 498 24.03 -14.13 22.68
CA LYS A 498 23.25 -12.90 22.91
C LYS A 498 23.20 -11.99 21.68
N ILE A 499 23.86 -12.40 20.60
CA ILE A 499 24.05 -11.58 19.40
C ILE A 499 23.46 -12.32 18.22
N HIS A 500 22.49 -11.70 17.55
CA HIS A 500 21.71 -12.33 16.51
C HIS A 500 21.68 -11.49 15.22
N SER A 501 21.64 -12.15 14.10
CA SER A 501 21.12 -11.59 12.85
C SER A 501 19.59 -11.53 12.89
N ILE A 502 18.96 -10.97 11.87
CA ILE A 502 17.50 -11.00 11.77
C ILE A 502 16.97 -12.45 11.69
N LEU A 503 17.65 -13.33 10.97
CA LEU A 503 17.24 -14.74 10.87
C LEU A 503 17.43 -15.48 12.20
N GLY A 504 18.58 -15.27 12.86
CA GLY A 504 18.81 -15.83 14.20
C GLY A 504 17.80 -15.33 15.23
N MET A 505 17.37 -14.05 15.14
CA MET A 505 16.26 -13.54 15.98
C MET A 505 14.95 -14.30 15.70
N ILE A 506 14.61 -14.52 14.43
CA ILE A 506 13.36 -15.20 14.05
C ILE A 506 13.37 -16.66 14.48
N ASP A 507 14.49 -17.36 14.35
CA ASP A 507 14.65 -18.75 14.80
C ASP A 507 14.41 -18.91 16.31
N HIS A 508 14.78 -17.88 17.09
CA HIS A 508 14.61 -17.82 18.55
C HIS A 508 13.46 -16.93 19.00
N ILE A 509 12.53 -16.55 18.10
CA ILE A 509 11.53 -15.52 18.39
C ILE A 509 10.62 -15.86 19.60
N LYS A 510 10.40 -17.15 19.87
CA LYS A 510 9.58 -17.63 21.00
C LYS A 510 10.35 -17.70 22.31
N ASP A 511 11.66 -17.60 22.29
CA ASP A 511 12.53 -17.69 23.47
C ASP A 511 12.67 -16.34 24.18
N PHE A 512 12.36 -15.24 23.49
CA PHE A 512 12.38 -13.91 24.10
C PHE A 512 11.21 -13.69 25.05
N PRO A 513 11.45 -13.25 26.29
CA PRO A 513 10.39 -12.95 27.26
C PRO A 513 9.39 -11.91 26.74
N GLU A 514 8.13 -12.00 27.20
CA GLU A 514 7.11 -11.00 26.89
C GLU A 514 7.35 -9.66 27.59
N ASP A 515 7.98 -9.66 28.73
CA ASP A 515 8.42 -8.44 29.47
C ASP A 515 9.94 -8.44 29.60
N LEU A 516 10.53 -7.38 29.07
CA LEU A 516 11.98 -7.13 29.09
C LEU A 516 12.32 -5.85 29.89
N THR A 517 11.51 -5.49 30.88
CA THR A 517 11.74 -4.34 31.76
C THR A 517 13.16 -4.39 32.35
N GLY A 518 13.93 -3.32 32.15
CA GLY A 518 15.31 -3.18 32.61
C GLY A 518 16.35 -3.92 31.75
N LYS A 519 15.95 -4.56 30.65
CA LYS A 519 16.84 -5.18 29.66
C LYS A 519 17.21 -4.19 28.57
N LYS A 520 18.47 -4.20 28.18
CA LYS A 520 19.04 -3.37 27.13
C LYS A 520 19.09 -4.13 25.81
N ILE A 521 18.49 -3.56 24.78
CA ILE A 521 18.51 -4.06 23.40
C ILE A 521 19.35 -3.11 22.56
N ALA A 522 20.37 -3.62 21.89
CA ALA A 522 21.18 -2.82 20.96
C ALA A 522 21.00 -3.36 19.53
N VAL A 523 20.57 -2.51 18.61
CA VAL A 523 20.34 -2.84 17.21
C VAL A 523 21.32 -2.05 16.34
N ILE A 524 22.13 -2.75 15.56
CA ILE A 524 23.05 -2.16 14.60
C ILE A 524 22.44 -2.21 13.19
N GLY A 525 22.25 -1.06 12.59
CA GLY A 525 21.61 -0.85 11.28
C GLY A 525 20.21 -0.28 11.40
N GLY A 526 20.02 0.94 10.93
CA GLY A 526 18.76 1.70 10.96
C GLY A 526 17.90 1.57 9.71
N GLY A 527 18.16 0.57 8.84
CA GLY A 527 17.33 0.23 7.69
C GLY A 527 16.12 -0.61 8.07
N ALA A 528 15.34 -1.06 7.06
CA ALA A 528 14.11 -1.84 7.26
C ALA A 528 14.32 -3.06 8.18
N VAL A 529 15.40 -3.81 7.98
CA VAL A 529 15.71 -5.02 8.77
C VAL A 529 15.92 -4.72 10.26
N GLY A 530 16.67 -3.66 10.60
CA GLY A 530 16.87 -3.26 12.00
C GLY A 530 15.60 -2.71 12.63
N LEU A 531 14.77 -2.03 11.85
CA LEU A 531 13.48 -1.51 12.31
C LEU A 531 12.45 -2.62 12.56
N ASP A 532 12.51 -3.76 11.86
CA ASP A 532 11.70 -4.94 12.19
C ASP A 532 12.05 -5.50 13.59
N VAL A 533 13.36 -5.47 13.95
CA VAL A 533 13.81 -5.83 15.30
C VAL A 533 13.29 -4.83 16.34
N VAL A 534 13.42 -3.52 16.07
CA VAL A 534 12.91 -2.46 16.97
C VAL A 534 11.40 -2.63 17.18
N GLU A 535 10.62 -2.85 16.11
CA GLU A 535 9.17 -3.06 16.19
C GLU A 535 8.80 -4.27 17.07
N PHE A 536 9.55 -5.36 16.96
CA PHE A 536 9.32 -6.57 17.78
C PHE A 536 9.55 -6.32 19.27
N PHE A 537 10.61 -5.57 19.62
CA PHE A 537 10.97 -5.34 21.03
C PHE A 537 10.29 -4.10 21.65
N ALA A 538 9.83 -3.15 20.85
CA ALA A 538 9.21 -1.90 21.34
C ALA A 538 8.01 -2.14 22.27
N GLY A 539 7.23 -3.20 22.02
CA GLY A 539 6.08 -3.57 22.86
C GLY A 539 6.43 -4.36 24.13
N LYS A 540 7.71 -4.68 24.37
CA LYS A 540 8.16 -5.58 25.45
C LYS A 540 8.84 -4.85 26.61
N ASN A 541 8.67 -3.53 26.75
CA ASN A 541 9.23 -2.68 27.80
C ASN A 541 10.78 -2.67 27.90
N ALA A 542 11.47 -2.99 26.81
CA ALA A 542 12.92 -2.99 26.75
C ALA A 542 13.49 -1.56 26.59
N ASP A 543 14.73 -1.35 27.08
CA ASP A 543 15.51 -0.14 26.80
C ASP A 543 16.28 -0.32 25.48
N ILE A 544 15.73 0.25 24.40
CA ILE A 544 16.19 0.00 23.03
C ILE A 544 17.09 1.14 22.55
N SER A 545 18.27 0.79 22.02
CA SER A 545 19.14 1.70 21.27
C SER A 545 19.34 1.19 19.85
N ILE A 546 19.11 2.05 18.84
CA ILE A 546 19.38 1.74 17.44
C ILE A 546 20.53 2.61 16.92
N VAL A 547 21.50 1.96 16.28
CA VAL A 547 22.72 2.58 15.74
C VAL A 547 22.65 2.61 14.22
N GLU A 548 22.87 3.78 13.65
CA GLU A 548 22.90 3.98 12.21
C GLU A 548 24.10 4.84 11.79
N MET A 549 24.87 4.33 10.83
CA MET A 549 26.06 5.03 10.32
C MET A 549 25.68 6.30 9.54
N MET A 550 24.53 6.30 8.88
CA MET A 550 24.01 7.45 8.15
C MET A 550 23.38 8.48 9.10
N ASP A 551 22.99 9.62 8.54
CA ASP A 551 22.35 10.71 9.27
C ASP A 551 20.86 10.49 9.58
N GLN A 552 20.25 9.43 9.01
CA GLN A 552 18.81 9.18 9.10
C GLN A 552 18.47 7.68 9.19
N ILE A 553 17.64 7.32 10.18
CA ILE A 553 17.03 6.00 10.33
C ILE A 553 15.82 5.88 9.38
N GLY A 554 15.60 4.69 8.83
CA GLY A 554 14.47 4.40 7.93
C GLY A 554 14.53 5.18 6.62
N ARG A 555 15.71 5.45 6.09
CA ARG A 555 15.91 6.22 4.86
C ARG A 555 15.24 5.57 3.64
N ASP A 556 15.20 4.26 3.59
CA ASP A 556 14.68 3.43 2.51
C ASP A 556 13.20 3.05 2.66
N LEU A 557 12.55 3.43 3.76
CA LEU A 557 11.14 3.14 4.00
C LEU A 557 10.22 4.02 3.14
N ASP A 558 9.05 3.48 2.84
CA ASP A 558 7.95 4.28 2.30
C ASP A 558 7.45 5.31 3.33
N PRO A 559 6.79 6.41 2.89
CA PRO A 559 6.40 7.49 3.80
C PRO A 559 5.44 7.07 4.93
N VAL A 560 4.59 6.07 4.70
CA VAL A 560 3.62 5.58 5.69
C VAL A 560 4.34 4.82 6.79
N THR A 561 5.12 3.80 6.40
CA THR A 561 5.91 2.99 7.34
C THR A 561 6.93 3.85 8.09
N LYS A 562 7.56 4.82 7.40
CA LYS A 562 8.52 5.73 8.02
C LYS A 562 7.88 6.60 9.11
N ASN A 563 6.70 7.17 8.84
CA ASN A 563 5.98 7.96 9.84
C ASN A 563 5.55 7.11 11.02
N ASP A 564 5.04 5.91 10.76
CA ASP A 564 4.64 4.98 11.81
C ASP A 564 5.82 4.62 12.71
N MET A 565 6.95 4.19 12.15
CA MET A 565 8.15 3.85 12.91
C MET A 565 8.68 5.04 13.72
N LYS A 566 8.63 6.27 13.18
CA LYS A 566 8.97 7.48 13.93
C LYS A 566 8.07 7.64 15.16
N CYS A 567 6.78 7.45 15.01
CA CYS A 567 5.81 7.53 16.12
C CYS A 567 6.05 6.42 17.17
N GLN A 568 6.28 5.18 16.72
CA GLN A 568 6.55 4.04 17.60
C GLN A 568 7.85 4.23 18.38
N MET A 569 8.94 4.61 17.73
CA MET A 569 10.22 4.88 18.41
C MET A 569 10.08 5.99 19.45
N LYS A 570 9.34 7.07 19.12
CA LYS A 570 9.07 8.15 20.09
C LYS A 570 8.24 7.65 21.28
N LYS A 571 7.17 6.91 21.02
CA LYS A 571 6.25 6.36 22.04
C LYS A 571 6.99 5.45 23.03
N HIS A 572 7.93 4.64 22.54
CA HIS A 572 8.65 3.65 23.34
C HIS A 572 10.04 4.14 23.80
N GLY A 573 10.37 5.42 23.60
CA GLY A 573 11.61 6.01 24.08
C GLY A 573 12.87 5.43 23.45
N VAL A 574 12.81 4.92 22.22
CA VAL A 574 13.94 4.32 21.51
C VAL A 574 15.05 5.34 21.29
N LYS A 575 16.25 5.04 21.79
CA LYS A 575 17.43 5.89 21.63
C LYS A 575 18.01 5.72 20.22
N GLN A 576 18.05 6.82 19.47
CA GLN A 576 18.53 6.83 18.08
C GLN A 576 19.95 7.39 18.02
N LEU A 577 20.92 6.56 17.64
CA LEU A 577 22.34 6.90 17.50
C LEU A 577 22.71 6.94 16.02
N THR A 578 22.45 8.07 15.39
CA THR A 578 22.80 8.32 13.97
C THR A 578 24.26 8.77 13.83
N LYS A 579 24.81 8.69 12.59
CA LYS A 579 26.23 9.01 12.32
C LYS A 579 27.20 8.22 13.21
N THR A 580 26.79 7.01 13.61
CA THR A 580 27.51 6.15 14.55
C THR A 580 27.85 4.83 13.88
N ALA A 581 29.12 4.46 13.81
CA ALA A 581 29.61 3.26 13.15
C ALA A 581 29.94 2.15 14.16
N LEU A 582 29.64 0.89 13.84
CA LEU A 582 30.08 -0.28 14.57
C LEU A 582 31.56 -0.59 14.24
N LEU A 583 32.44 -0.69 15.25
CA LEU A 583 33.85 -1.03 15.10
C LEU A 583 34.18 -2.46 15.52
N GLU A 584 33.61 -2.93 16.64
CA GLU A 584 33.87 -4.26 17.18
C GLU A 584 32.65 -4.81 17.90
N VAL A 585 32.45 -6.13 17.80
CA VAL A 585 31.43 -6.89 18.51
C VAL A 585 32.08 -7.63 19.68
N ARG A 586 31.60 -7.37 20.91
CA ARG A 586 32.07 -8.00 22.16
C ARG A 586 30.92 -8.84 22.75
N ASP A 587 31.20 -9.62 23.79
CA ASP A 587 30.23 -10.57 24.36
C ASP A 587 28.94 -9.94 24.90
N SER A 588 29.01 -8.68 25.39
CA SER A 588 27.87 -7.95 25.98
C SER A 588 27.86 -6.47 25.65
N SER A 589 28.66 -6.03 24.68
CA SER A 589 28.69 -4.64 24.20
C SER A 589 29.10 -4.57 22.73
N PHE A 590 28.70 -3.49 22.08
CA PHE A 590 29.22 -3.06 20.79
C PHE A 590 30.18 -1.88 21.04
N LEU A 591 31.41 -1.94 20.49
CA LEU A 591 32.27 -0.77 20.40
C LEU A 591 31.80 0.02 19.18
N VAL A 592 31.34 1.24 19.42
CA VAL A 592 30.83 2.13 18.37
C VAL A 592 31.61 3.46 18.37
N LYS A 593 31.54 4.18 17.25
CA LYS A 593 32.20 5.45 17.04
C LYS A 593 31.27 6.47 16.42
N ASP A 594 31.20 7.65 17.01
CA ASP A 594 30.54 8.83 16.45
C ASP A 594 31.54 10.02 16.33
N SER A 595 31.03 11.24 16.22
CA SER A 595 31.86 12.47 16.14
C SER A 595 32.58 12.82 17.42
N GLU A 596 32.15 12.30 18.58
CA GLU A 596 32.74 12.59 19.90
C GLU A 596 33.81 11.56 20.25
N GLY A 597 33.83 10.40 19.60
CA GLY A 597 34.84 9.37 19.83
C GLY A 597 34.28 7.95 19.86
N GLU A 598 35.09 7.06 20.43
CA GLU A 598 34.74 5.63 20.56
C GLU A 598 34.19 5.37 21.96
N TYR A 599 33.10 4.60 22.03
CA TYR A 599 32.50 4.19 23.31
C TYR A 599 31.83 2.81 23.21
N GLU A 600 31.63 2.20 24.37
CA GLU A 600 30.92 0.93 24.47
C GLU A 600 29.41 1.16 24.63
N LEU A 601 28.63 0.44 23.82
CA LEU A 601 27.18 0.35 23.93
C LEU A 601 26.83 -1.02 24.54
N PRO A 602 26.49 -1.10 25.83
CA PRO A 602 26.22 -2.36 26.51
C PRO A 602 24.81 -2.86 26.16
N PHE A 603 24.61 -4.21 26.11
CA PHE A 603 23.33 -4.86 25.86
C PHE A 603 23.17 -6.17 26.63
N ASP A 604 21.93 -6.56 26.87
CA ASP A 604 21.54 -7.91 27.22
C ASP A 604 21.33 -8.78 25.97
N TYR A 605 20.79 -8.16 24.89
CA TYR A 605 20.66 -8.75 23.56
C TYR A 605 21.12 -7.74 22.49
N GLY A 606 21.98 -8.21 21.59
CA GLY A 606 22.51 -7.43 20.48
C GLY A 606 22.03 -7.95 19.13
N PHE A 607 21.70 -7.04 18.21
CA PHE A 607 21.24 -7.42 16.86
C PHE A 607 22.06 -6.71 15.80
N VAL A 608 22.56 -7.47 14.81
CA VAL A 608 23.35 -6.92 13.71
C VAL A 608 22.55 -7.08 12.42
N CYS A 609 21.99 -5.94 11.94
CA CYS A 609 20.99 -5.85 10.88
C CYS A 609 21.47 -4.92 9.75
N LEU A 610 22.62 -5.25 9.14
CA LEU A 610 23.28 -4.42 8.12
C LEU A 610 22.72 -4.61 6.70
N GLY A 611 21.55 -5.25 6.58
CA GLY A 611 20.89 -5.56 5.33
C GLY A 611 21.13 -6.99 4.86
N MET A 612 20.84 -7.24 3.57
CA MET A 612 20.93 -8.57 2.94
C MET A 612 21.94 -8.56 1.80
N ARG A 613 22.55 -9.72 1.54
CA ARG A 613 23.53 -9.95 0.47
C ARG A 613 23.01 -11.01 -0.49
N ALA A 614 23.03 -10.70 -1.79
CA ALA A 614 22.67 -11.62 -2.86
C ALA A 614 23.52 -12.91 -2.83
N GLN A 615 22.87 -14.06 -3.05
CA GLN A 615 23.52 -15.35 -3.17
C GLN A 615 23.80 -15.69 -4.66
N ASN A 616 24.89 -15.14 -5.20
CA ASN A 616 25.22 -15.26 -6.64
C ASN A 616 25.96 -16.52 -7.01
N LYS A 617 26.50 -17.29 -6.05
CA LYS A 617 27.31 -18.49 -6.33
C LYS A 617 26.56 -19.55 -7.14
N PRO A 618 25.32 -19.94 -6.79
CA PRO A 618 24.56 -20.92 -7.57
C PRO A 618 24.34 -20.50 -9.03
N TYR A 619 24.08 -19.20 -9.25
CA TYR A 619 23.95 -18.67 -10.62
C TYR A 619 25.23 -18.83 -11.44
N GLN A 620 26.40 -18.52 -10.85
CA GLN A 620 27.68 -18.67 -11.55
C GLN A 620 27.99 -20.13 -11.90
N GLU A 621 27.72 -21.04 -10.97
CA GLU A 621 27.90 -22.49 -11.17
C GLU A 621 26.98 -23.00 -12.30
N LEU A 622 25.73 -22.56 -12.37
CA LEU A 622 24.80 -22.91 -13.45
C LEU A 622 25.27 -22.32 -14.78
N LEU A 623 25.69 -21.05 -14.80
CA LEU A 623 26.15 -20.37 -16.01
C LEU A 623 27.38 -21.08 -16.62
N GLU A 624 28.34 -21.49 -15.78
CA GLU A 624 29.52 -22.25 -16.21
C GLU A 624 29.15 -23.64 -16.72
N ALA A 625 28.30 -24.37 -15.99
CA ALA A 625 27.94 -25.75 -16.30
C ALA A 625 27.15 -25.92 -17.60
N PHE A 626 26.35 -24.90 -17.98
CA PHE A 626 25.56 -24.91 -19.21
C PHE A 626 26.17 -24.02 -20.32
N SER A 627 27.42 -23.56 -20.12
CA SER A 627 28.14 -22.78 -21.12
C SER A 627 28.33 -23.57 -22.42
N GLY A 628 27.95 -22.97 -23.56
CA GLY A 628 28.06 -23.63 -24.88
C GLY A 628 26.89 -24.58 -25.23
N GLU A 629 25.92 -24.73 -24.36
CA GLU A 629 24.64 -25.42 -24.64
C GLU A 629 23.58 -24.41 -25.10
N ASP A 630 22.55 -24.85 -25.83
CA ASP A 630 21.41 -24.02 -26.21
C ASP A 630 20.40 -23.88 -25.05
N VAL A 631 20.91 -23.47 -23.89
CA VAL A 631 20.16 -23.28 -22.66
C VAL A 631 20.40 -21.86 -22.18
N GLU A 632 19.31 -21.11 -21.92
CA GLU A 632 19.43 -19.80 -21.30
C GLU A 632 19.40 -19.90 -19.77
N VAL A 633 20.33 -19.20 -19.12
CA VAL A 633 20.39 -19.11 -17.66
C VAL A 633 20.20 -17.65 -17.25
N ILE A 634 19.12 -17.35 -16.53
CA ILE A 634 18.86 -16.01 -15.97
C ILE A 634 18.90 -15.99 -14.46
N ASN A 635 19.12 -14.80 -13.90
CA ASN A 635 19.15 -14.58 -12.45
C ASN A 635 18.10 -13.52 -12.07
N ILE A 636 17.21 -13.82 -11.11
CA ILE A 636 16.11 -12.95 -10.70
C ILE A 636 16.01 -12.78 -9.19
N GLY A 637 15.27 -11.76 -8.76
CA GLY A 637 15.02 -11.50 -7.35
C GLY A 637 16.27 -11.15 -6.57
N ASP A 638 16.30 -11.52 -5.31
CA ASP A 638 17.39 -11.19 -4.39
C ASP A 638 18.71 -11.88 -4.70
N SER A 639 18.71 -12.97 -5.47
CA SER A 639 19.92 -13.60 -5.96
C SER A 639 20.67 -12.76 -7.01
N LEU A 640 19.94 -11.93 -7.76
CA LEU A 640 20.52 -10.92 -8.63
C LEU A 640 21.06 -9.74 -7.81
N ARG A 641 20.21 -9.20 -6.94
CA ARG A 641 20.51 -8.11 -6.03
C ARG A 641 19.47 -8.08 -4.91
N ALA A 642 19.91 -8.08 -3.64
CA ALA A 642 19.01 -7.97 -2.51
C ALA A 642 18.20 -6.66 -2.56
N ARG A 643 16.87 -6.77 -2.65
CA ARG A 643 15.91 -5.67 -2.81
C ARG A 643 14.62 -6.00 -2.06
N ARG A 644 13.48 -5.65 -2.64
CA ARG A 644 12.14 -5.88 -2.08
C ARG A 644 11.41 -6.94 -2.90
N ILE A 645 10.34 -7.50 -2.34
CA ILE A 645 9.51 -8.51 -3.02
C ILE A 645 8.98 -8.00 -4.37
N ILE A 646 8.66 -6.71 -4.49
CA ILE A 646 8.10 -6.12 -5.71
C ILE A 646 9.00 -6.31 -6.95
N GLU A 647 10.32 -6.22 -6.79
CA GLU A 647 11.26 -6.47 -7.87
C GLU A 647 11.27 -7.93 -8.26
N GLY A 648 11.33 -8.84 -7.28
CA GLY A 648 11.33 -10.29 -7.53
C GLY A 648 10.03 -10.76 -8.17
N THR A 649 8.88 -10.25 -7.74
CA THR A 649 7.57 -10.57 -8.35
C THR A 649 7.50 -10.13 -9.80
N ARG A 650 7.98 -8.90 -10.10
CA ARG A 650 8.02 -8.41 -11.48
C ARG A 650 8.97 -9.22 -12.35
N GLU A 651 10.20 -9.45 -11.89
CA GLU A 651 11.19 -10.24 -12.62
C GLU A 651 10.72 -11.68 -12.86
N GLY A 652 10.02 -12.28 -11.90
CA GLY A 652 9.36 -13.57 -12.06
C GLY A 652 8.27 -13.56 -13.13
N ARG A 653 7.50 -12.48 -13.26
CA ARG A 653 6.51 -12.32 -14.34
C ARG A 653 7.17 -12.02 -15.70
N ASP A 654 8.24 -11.23 -15.70
CA ASP A 654 8.95 -10.79 -16.91
C ASP A 654 9.74 -11.92 -17.61
N ILE A 655 9.82 -13.15 -17.03
CA ILE A 655 10.43 -14.29 -17.72
C ILE A 655 9.76 -14.59 -19.06
N ILE A 656 8.51 -14.20 -19.27
CA ILE A 656 7.80 -14.32 -20.55
C ILE A 656 8.54 -13.55 -21.65
N ALA A 657 9.07 -12.35 -21.36
CA ALA A 657 9.85 -11.59 -22.32
C ALA A 657 11.14 -12.33 -22.73
N HIS A 658 11.78 -13.03 -21.80
CA HIS A 658 12.95 -13.87 -22.09
C HIS A 658 12.57 -15.07 -22.96
N LEU A 659 11.45 -15.74 -22.67
CA LEU A 659 10.92 -16.84 -23.48
C LEU A 659 10.55 -16.39 -24.90
N GLU A 660 10.01 -15.19 -25.07
CA GLU A 660 9.77 -14.55 -26.39
C GLU A 660 11.09 -14.34 -27.14
N GLN A 661 12.10 -13.74 -26.48
CA GLN A 661 13.41 -13.48 -27.11
C GLN A 661 14.10 -14.75 -27.60
N LYS A 662 13.87 -15.88 -26.93
CA LYS A 662 14.34 -17.21 -27.33
C LYS A 662 13.43 -17.94 -28.33
N GLY A 663 12.32 -17.33 -28.72
CA GLY A 663 11.39 -17.87 -29.70
C GLY A 663 10.59 -19.08 -29.20
N PHE A 664 10.32 -19.15 -27.89
CA PHE A 664 9.40 -20.14 -27.33
C PHE A 664 7.93 -19.65 -27.33
N ILE A 665 7.74 -18.31 -27.34
CA ILE A 665 6.43 -17.64 -27.39
C ILE A 665 6.29 -16.88 -28.69
#